data_75487b9525d5472cc13d61250d66fee2
#
_entry.id   75487b9525d5472cc13d61250d66fee2
#
_cell.length_a   1.000
_cell.length_b   1.000
_cell.length_c   1.000
_cell.angle_alpha   90.00
_cell.angle_beta   90.00
_cell.angle_gamma   90.00
#
_symmetry.space_group_name_H-M   'P 1'
#
loop_
_entity.id
_entity.type
_entity.pdbx_description
1 polymer ?
#
loop_
_entity_poly.entity_id
_entity_poly.type
_entity_poly.pdbx_seq_one_letter_code
_entity_poly.pdbx_strand_id
1 'polypeptide(L)'
;MDEAVNENFIGEVLPASPHSSHRRDAGPWRHLPHSAPLDMPIQDFAKPVEVVAEIRRRGYWVPRTAIFAGAAVLTAAFAQELFSILSFVVITPVQFLFLILSTIAFGWIAIGSLSAALGFLPLFTGDRPDSIEPPLPTSPLTSRTALLFPVYHEDPARIAGAVEAMVRELEHLGRNQNFDVFILSDTRGDEDGAKEAAVYRALSGQLDEIASIYYRRRIKNTGRKAGNIADWVERFGAAYESFIILDGDSVMSGGTLVSLAAAMEADPKAGLIQTVPRLVGGETLLQRLQQFASNTYGPSVAAGLAFWHRDQGNYWGHNAIIRTAAFAEAAGLPELPGRKPFGGHIMSHDFVEAVLLQRAGYGVHMMPSLEGSYEGMPPNIIDVVARDRRWAQGNLQHLAIVSQPGLTPMGRLHLGMGAASYLISGVWAMSLIVGVVLALQGQQMIPSYFRDDKTLFPIWPTIDPGAALRLFMATMIVVLLPKALGLLLAWQQARREGTFFGAIRVTIGVLVETVYSVLIAPIFMVTQTVGAAEILAGRDSGWNAQKRSDGALTFDDAMWFARWHTAIGGIVGAIAWTVSPALLAWMSPVILGLVLAGPVSWLTSLRAGAFERWALATNEDRKPPAVLVDAGHRSRDWARKIAMPNGLTQQPDAAAA
;
A
#
# COMPACT_ATOMS: atom_id res chain seq x y z
N MET A 1 0.83 -44.14 1.12
CA MET A 1 0.39 -42.96 1.92
C MET A 1 0.29 -41.72 1.03
N ASP A 2 0.06 -41.95 -0.28
CA ASP A 2 0.12 -40.87 -1.31
C ASP A 2 -1.24 -40.52 -1.95
N GLU A 3 -2.34 -41.07 -1.44
CA GLU A 3 -3.68 -40.79 -2.01
C GLU A 3 -4.46 -39.65 -1.30
N ALA A 4 -3.97 -39.13 -0.19
CA ALA A 4 -4.74 -38.18 0.61
C ALA A 4 -4.63 -36.70 0.16
N VAL A 5 -3.79 -36.37 -0.83
CA VAL A 5 -3.54 -35.00 -1.27
C VAL A 5 -4.48 -34.55 -2.40
N ASN A 6 -5.19 -35.45 -3.04
CA ASN A 6 -5.90 -35.16 -4.29
C ASN A 6 -7.37 -34.75 -4.16
N GLU A 7 -7.97 -34.81 -2.98
CA GLU A 7 -9.40 -34.53 -2.80
C GLU A 7 -9.79 -33.05 -2.60
N ASN A 8 -8.84 -32.10 -2.62
CA ASN A 8 -9.13 -30.72 -2.30
C ASN A 8 -9.44 -29.81 -3.52
N PHE A 9 -9.50 -30.39 -4.73
CA PHE A 9 -9.69 -29.61 -5.95
C PHE A 9 -10.90 -30.07 -6.75
N ILE A 10 -12.02 -29.39 -6.59
CA ILE A 10 -13.03 -29.31 -7.64
C ILE A 10 -12.64 -28.06 -8.44
N GLY A 11 -11.72 -28.20 -9.36
CA GLY A 11 -11.43 -27.15 -10.34
C GLY A 11 -12.16 -27.52 -11.63
N GLU A 12 -13.14 -26.73 -12.05
CA GLU A 12 -13.43 -26.69 -13.47
C GLU A 12 -12.21 -26.09 -14.16
N VAL A 13 -11.61 -26.90 -14.97
CA VAL A 13 -10.38 -26.58 -15.68
C VAL A 13 -10.73 -25.99 -17.03
N LEU A 14 -10.32 -24.77 -17.28
CA LEU A 14 -10.50 -24.14 -18.59
C LEU A 14 -9.59 -24.78 -19.64
N PRO A 15 -10.01 -24.83 -20.91
CA PRO A 15 -9.15 -25.31 -21.97
C PRO A 15 -7.93 -24.42 -22.14
N ALA A 16 -6.77 -25.01 -22.31
CA ALA A 16 -5.51 -24.31 -22.53
C ALA A 16 -5.42 -23.76 -23.96
N SER A 17 -4.71 -22.63 -24.13
CA SER A 17 -4.47 -21.97 -25.43
C SER A 17 -3.50 -22.75 -26.36
N PRO A 18 -3.62 -22.71 -27.70
CA PRO A 18 -2.77 -23.48 -28.68
C PRO A 18 -1.28 -23.07 -28.67
N HIS A 19 -0.91 -21.99 -28.00
CA HIS A 19 0.47 -21.52 -28.01
C HIS A 19 1.41 -22.13 -26.94
N SER A 20 0.89 -22.98 -26.02
CA SER A 20 1.77 -23.66 -25.07
C SER A 20 2.41 -24.92 -25.70
N SER A 21 3.73 -25.01 -25.56
CA SER A 21 4.51 -26.15 -26.08
C SER A 21 4.10 -27.53 -25.53
N HIS A 22 3.26 -27.56 -24.49
CA HIS A 22 2.81 -28.78 -23.81
C HIS A 22 1.48 -29.36 -24.33
N ARG A 23 1.00 -28.94 -25.52
CA ARG A 23 -0.34 -29.14 -26.02
C ARG A 23 -0.61 -30.36 -26.86
N ARG A 24 0.39 -31.06 -27.34
CA ARG A 24 0.23 -31.97 -28.47
C ARG A 24 -0.68 -33.18 -28.25
N ASP A 25 -1.03 -33.52 -26.99
CA ASP A 25 -1.74 -34.75 -26.66
C ASP A 25 -3.08 -34.57 -25.92
N ALA A 26 -3.60 -33.34 -25.76
CA ALA A 26 -4.85 -33.13 -25.05
C ALA A 26 -6.05 -33.15 -25.98
N GLY A 27 -7.09 -33.91 -25.61
CA GLY A 27 -8.40 -33.90 -26.27
C GLY A 27 -9.10 -32.55 -26.24
N PRO A 28 -10.38 -32.43 -26.60
CA PRO A 28 -11.09 -31.15 -26.78
C PRO A 28 -11.17 -30.27 -25.51
N TRP A 29 -10.83 -30.81 -24.35
CA TRP A 29 -10.75 -30.11 -23.09
C TRP A 29 -9.29 -30.06 -22.61
N ARG A 30 -8.67 -28.93 -22.74
CA ARG A 30 -7.29 -28.71 -22.28
C ARG A 30 -7.30 -28.32 -20.82
N HIS A 31 -6.69 -29.13 -20.03
CA HIS A 31 -6.51 -28.97 -18.59
C HIS A 31 -5.46 -27.88 -18.28
N LEU A 32 -5.27 -27.59 -16.99
CA LEU A 32 -4.13 -26.87 -16.47
C LEU A 32 -2.83 -27.35 -17.13
N PRO A 33 -1.76 -26.55 -17.20
CA PRO A 33 -0.49 -26.98 -17.76
C PRO A 33 -0.01 -28.25 -17.04
N HIS A 34 0.90 -29.00 -17.67
CA HIS A 34 1.51 -30.16 -17.02
C HIS A 34 2.08 -29.76 -15.67
N SER A 35 1.90 -30.62 -14.67
CA SER A 35 2.48 -30.45 -13.35
C SER A 35 3.99 -30.32 -13.47
N ALA A 36 4.52 -29.25 -12.90
CA ALA A 36 5.95 -28.96 -12.80
C ALA A 36 6.22 -28.54 -11.36
N PRO A 37 6.24 -29.50 -10.43
CA PRO A 37 6.31 -29.23 -9.01
C PRO A 37 7.64 -28.60 -8.62
N LEU A 38 7.59 -27.68 -7.65
CA LEU A 38 8.75 -27.08 -7.04
C LEU A 38 8.54 -27.07 -5.52
N ASP A 39 9.43 -27.73 -4.79
CA ASP A 39 9.36 -27.80 -3.34
C ASP A 39 9.41 -26.41 -2.71
N MET A 40 8.48 -26.15 -1.78
CA MET A 40 8.43 -24.90 -1.02
C MET A 40 8.46 -25.20 0.48
N PRO A 41 9.66 -25.45 1.06
CA PRO A 41 9.77 -25.81 2.46
C PRO A 41 9.34 -24.68 3.37
N ILE A 42 8.55 -25.02 4.39
CA ILE A 42 8.17 -24.09 5.45
C ILE A 42 9.41 -23.64 6.21
N GLN A 43 9.60 -22.33 6.30
CA GLN A 43 10.77 -21.75 6.93
C GLN A 43 10.69 -21.85 8.46
N ASP A 44 11.80 -22.19 9.08
CA ASP A 44 11.98 -22.16 10.53
C ASP A 44 12.83 -20.93 10.91
N PHE A 45 12.24 -19.98 11.58
CA PHE A 45 12.98 -18.79 12.02
C PHE A 45 14.12 -19.10 13.00
N ALA A 46 14.05 -20.21 13.72
CA ALA A 46 15.10 -20.59 14.70
C ALA A 46 16.33 -21.22 14.04
N LYS A 47 16.20 -21.73 12.80
CA LYS A 47 17.31 -22.37 12.09
C LYS A 47 18.08 -21.36 11.23
N PRO A 48 19.41 -21.47 11.15
CA PRO A 48 20.19 -20.70 10.18
C PRO A 48 19.77 -21.10 8.75
N VAL A 49 19.76 -20.14 7.85
CA VAL A 49 19.53 -20.35 6.41
C VAL A 49 20.87 -20.34 5.70
N GLU A 50 21.08 -21.26 4.79
CA GLU A 50 22.21 -21.20 3.88
C GLU A 50 22.07 -19.99 2.96
N VAL A 51 23.04 -19.07 2.98
CA VAL A 51 23.00 -17.85 2.19
C VAL A 51 23.42 -18.19 0.76
N VAL A 52 22.47 -18.23 -0.14
CA VAL A 52 22.68 -18.63 -1.55
C VAL A 52 23.39 -17.56 -2.36
N ALA A 53 23.21 -16.28 -2.01
CA ALA A 53 23.78 -15.15 -2.71
C ALA A 53 24.45 -14.16 -1.78
N GLU A 54 25.78 -14.02 -1.90
CA GLU A 54 26.49 -12.96 -1.19
C GLU A 54 26.35 -11.62 -1.94
N ILE A 55 25.48 -10.74 -1.42
CA ILE A 55 25.31 -9.40 -1.97
C ILE A 55 26.40 -8.50 -1.41
N ARG A 56 27.25 -7.93 -2.29
CA ARG A 56 28.25 -6.92 -1.90
C ARG A 56 27.56 -5.59 -1.62
N ARG A 57 27.26 -5.29 -0.38
CA ARG A 57 26.57 -4.09 0.12
C ARG A 57 27.48 -2.87 0.26
N ARG A 58 28.27 -2.55 -0.78
CA ARG A 58 29.16 -1.37 -0.75
C ARG A 58 28.38 -0.07 -0.89
N GLY A 59 28.63 0.88 0.03
CA GLY A 59 28.07 2.24 -0.05
C GLY A 59 26.64 2.43 0.45
N TYR A 60 25.94 1.38 0.87
CA TYR A 60 24.53 1.47 1.34
C TYR A 60 24.36 2.23 2.66
N TRP A 61 25.44 2.38 3.42
CA TRP A 61 25.41 3.13 4.66
C TRP A 61 25.15 4.62 4.45
N VAL A 62 25.63 5.21 3.33
CA VAL A 62 25.50 6.65 3.06
C VAL A 62 24.04 7.12 3.00
N PRO A 63 23.17 6.57 2.12
CA PRO A 63 21.76 7.00 2.07
C PRO A 63 21.02 6.72 3.37
N ARG A 64 21.29 5.60 4.04
CA ARG A 64 20.66 5.24 5.32
C ARG A 64 21.06 6.20 6.43
N THR A 65 22.37 6.50 6.54
CA THR A 65 22.86 7.48 7.52
C THR A 65 22.29 8.85 7.26
N ALA A 66 22.21 9.30 6.02
CA ALA A 66 21.64 10.60 5.68
C ALA A 66 20.19 10.74 6.18
N ILE A 67 19.36 9.69 6.02
CA ILE A 67 17.97 9.71 6.47
C ILE A 67 17.86 9.57 7.99
N PHE A 68 18.44 8.50 8.55
CA PHE A 68 18.21 8.20 9.96
C PHE A 68 18.95 9.14 10.91
N ALA A 69 20.20 9.52 10.60
CA ALA A 69 20.92 10.51 11.39
C ALA A 69 20.32 11.91 11.19
N GLY A 70 19.93 12.27 9.97
CA GLY A 70 19.22 13.52 9.69
C GLY A 70 17.90 13.62 10.47
N ALA A 71 17.09 12.55 10.47
CA ALA A 71 15.86 12.48 11.24
C ALA A 71 16.13 12.56 12.75
N ALA A 72 17.17 11.89 13.24
CA ALA A 72 17.57 11.94 14.65
C ALA A 72 17.99 13.36 15.06
N VAL A 73 18.76 14.07 14.22
CA VAL A 73 19.16 15.47 14.46
C VAL A 73 17.93 16.39 14.50
N LEU A 74 17.03 16.29 13.52
CA LEU A 74 15.79 17.08 13.51
C LEU A 74 14.92 16.77 14.74
N THR A 75 14.81 15.49 15.11
CA THR A 75 14.03 15.06 16.27
C THR A 75 14.66 15.55 17.59
N ALA A 76 15.97 15.52 17.71
CA ALA A 76 16.69 16.04 18.87
C ALA A 76 16.52 17.57 18.99
N ALA A 77 16.62 18.31 17.88
CA ALA A 77 16.38 19.74 17.86
C ALA A 77 14.93 20.09 18.27
N PHE A 78 13.94 19.34 17.73
CA PHE A 78 12.54 19.47 18.15
C PHE A 78 12.36 19.20 19.64
N ALA A 79 12.94 18.09 20.15
CA ALA A 79 12.83 17.71 21.55
C ALA A 79 13.48 18.75 22.47
N GLN A 80 14.64 19.28 22.09
CA GLN A 80 15.33 20.34 22.83
C GLN A 80 14.51 21.63 22.92
N GLU A 81 13.94 22.07 21.78
CA GLU A 81 13.11 23.29 21.77
C GLU A 81 11.81 23.07 22.55
N LEU A 82 11.15 21.92 22.39
CA LEU A 82 9.96 21.59 23.18
C LEU A 82 10.29 21.49 24.68
N PHE A 83 11.43 20.88 25.03
CA PHE A 83 11.89 20.83 26.41
C PHE A 83 12.11 22.24 26.98
N SER A 84 12.72 23.15 26.24
CA SER A 84 12.94 24.55 26.67
C SER A 84 11.63 25.29 26.92
N ILE A 85 10.60 25.03 26.10
CA ILE A 85 9.26 25.59 26.28
C ILE A 85 8.55 25.02 27.52
N LEU A 86 8.72 23.73 27.81
CA LEU A 86 8.05 23.04 28.91
C LEU A 86 8.77 23.22 30.27
N SER A 87 10.11 23.27 30.28
CA SER A 87 10.93 23.24 31.50
C SER A 87 11.13 24.62 32.16
N PHE A 88 10.06 25.39 32.26
CA PHE A 88 10.14 26.77 32.75
C PHE A 88 10.67 26.89 34.21
N VAL A 89 10.32 25.95 35.10
CA VAL A 89 10.81 25.86 36.49
C VAL A 89 11.36 24.48 36.78
N VAL A 90 10.50 23.46 36.82
CA VAL A 90 10.80 22.04 36.96
C VAL A 90 9.86 21.30 36.07
N ILE A 91 10.38 20.35 35.27
CA ILE A 91 9.53 19.54 34.40
C ILE A 91 8.69 18.57 35.25
N THR A 92 7.38 18.62 35.08
CA THR A 92 6.45 17.70 35.74
C THR A 92 6.39 16.36 34.99
N PRO A 93 5.97 15.26 35.63
CA PRO A 93 5.81 13.97 34.96
C PRO A 93 4.89 14.02 33.73
N VAL A 94 3.84 14.86 33.78
CA VAL A 94 2.89 15.04 32.66
C VAL A 94 3.56 15.80 31.50
N GLN A 95 4.34 16.84 31.78
CA GLN A 95 5.14 17.53 30.76
C GLN A 95 6.19 16.61 30.15
N PHE A 96 6.84 15.78 30.96
CA PHE A 96 7.80 14.80 30.48
C PHE A 96 7.15 13.75 29.56
N LEU A 97 5.96 13.25 29.93
CA LEU A 97 5.19 12.35 29.09
C LEU A 97 4.80 13.02 27.75
N PHE A 98 4.35 14.29 27.79
CA PHE A 98 4.05 15.07 26.58
C PHE A 98 5.27 15.22 25.68
N LEU A 99 6.42 15.53 26.26
CA LEU A 99 7.70 15.62 25.54
C LEU A 99 8.04 14.32 24.81
N ILE A 100 7.94 13.18 25.50
CA ILE A 100 8.23 11.86 24.92
C ILE A 100 7.28 11.57 23.75
N LEU A 101 5.96 11.68 23.97
CA LEU A 101 4.96 11.37 22.94
C LEU A 101 5.12 12.27 21.71
N SER A 102 5.30 13.56 21.91
CA SER A 102 5.48 14.53 20.81
C SER A 102 6.79 14.29 20.06
N THR A 103 7.87 13.94 20.77
CA THR A 103 9.16 13.58 20.16
C THR A 103 9.06 12.33 19.28
N ILE A 104 8.37 11.28 19.76
CA ILE A 104 8.15 10.06 18.97
C ILE A 104 7.31 10.37 17.72
N ALA A 105 6.23 11.14 17.86
CA ALA A 105 5.38 11.54 16.74
C ALA A 105 6.15 12.37 15.71
N PHE A 106 6.93 13.34 16.15
CA PHE A 106 7.76 14.17 15.27
C PHE A 106 8.85 13.36 14.57
N GLY A 107 9.52 12.45 15.28
CA GLY A 107 10.56 11.57 14.72
C GLY A 107 10.01 10.71 13.57
N TRP A 108 8.80 10.17 13.72
CA TRP A 108 8.12 9.44 12.65
C TRP A 108 7.90 10.29 11.40
N ILE A 109 7.43 11.52 11.57
CA ILE A 109 7.20 12.47 10.47
C ILE A 109 8.54 12.86 9.82
N ALA A 110 9.58 13.11 10.61
CA ALA A 110 10.91 13.52 10.13
C ALA A 110 11.54 12.46 9.21
N ILE A 111 11.41 11.16 9.52
CA ILE A 111 11.90 10.08 8.66
C ILE A 111 11.21 10.12 7.29
N GLY A 112 9.89 10.21 7.26
CA GLY A 112 9.12 10.27 6.01
C GLY A 112 9.45 11.51 5.18
N SER A 113 9.55 12.66 5.81
CA SER A 113 9.84 13.94 5.14
C SER A 113 11.25 14.01 4.58
N LEU A 114 12.25 13.52 5.31
CA LEU A 114 13.62 13.42 4.80
C LEU A 114 13.75 12.40 3.67
N SER A 115 13.05 11.26 3.79
CA SER A 115 13.00 10.29 2.69
C SER A 115 12.46 10.93 1.42
N ALA A 116 11.34 11.66 1.51
CA ALA A 116 10.79 12.41 0.38
C ALA A 116 11.74 13.49 -0.16
N ALA A 117 12.46 14.21 0.72
CA ALA A 117 13.40 15.24 0.32
C ALA A 117 14.60 14.67 -0.46
N LEU A 118 15.15 13.55 -0.01
CA LEU A 118 16.25 12.88 -0.71
C LEU A 118 15.79 12.24 -2.02
N GLY A 119 14.56 11.72 -2.09
CA GLY A 119 13.98 11.20 -3.32
C GLY A 119 13.58 12.28 -4.32
N PHE A 120 13.30 13.50 -3.86
CA PHE A 120 13.03 14.65 -4.72
C PHE A 120 14.25 15.04 -5.57
N LEU A 121 15.46 14.97 -5.01
CA LEU A 121 16.68 15.45 -5.69
C LEU A 121 16.91 14.76 -7.05
N PRO A 122 16.99 13.41 -7.18
CA PRO A 122 17.17 12.77 -8.46
C PRO A 122 16.02 13.05 -9.43
N LEU A 123 14.77 13.07 -8.97
CA LEU A 123 13.63 13.39 -9.82
C LEU A 123 13.68 14.82 -10.37
N PHE A 124 14.15 15.77 -9.57
CA PHE A 124 14.28 17.17 -9.98
C PHE A 124 15.42 17.37 -10.98
N THR A 125 16.56 16.68 -10.82
CA THR A 125 17.69 16.69 -11.75
C THR A 125 17.43 15.87 -13.02
N GLY A 126 16.44 14.99 -13.00
CA GLY A 126 16.11 14.07 -14.10
C GLY A 126 16.85 12.75 -14.05
N ASP A 127 17.46 12.43 -12.88
CA ASP A 127 18.11 11.15 -12.64
C ASP A 127 17.08 10.08 -12.25
N ARG A 128 17.44 8.82 -12.43
CA ARG A 128 16.60 7.69 -12.05
C ARG A 128 16.93 7.23 -10.62
N PRO A 129 15.93 7.12 -9.76
CA PRO A 129 16.14 6.69 -8.37
C PRO A 129 16.22 5.17 -8.20
N ASP A 130 16.02 4.40 -9.27
CA ASP A 130 15.90 2.96 -9.23
C ASP A 130 17.18 2.28 -8.74
N SER A 131 17.03 1.16 -8.03
CA SER A 131 18.15 0.33 -7.58
C SER A 131 18.65 -0.63 -8.67
N ILE A 132 17.80 -0.91 -9.66
CA ILE A 132 18.09 -1.63 -10.91
C ILE A 132 17.65 -0.74 -12.06
N GLU A 133 18.48 -0.62 -13.10
CA GLU A 133 18.12 0.15 -14.29
C GLU A 133 16.97 -0.56 -15.04
N PRO A 134 15.84 0.14 -15.32
CA PRO A 134 14.74 -0.46 -16.05
C PRO A 134 15.15 -0.78 -17.49
N PRO A 135 15.06 -2.06 -17.92
CA PRO A 135 15.25 -2.42 -19.31
C PRO A 135 14.18 -1.82 -20.22
N LEU A 136 14.47 -1.77 -21.52
CA LEU A 136 13.53 -1.26 -22.51
C LEU A 136 12.28 -2.17 -22.60
N PRO A 137 11.09 -1.60 -22.86
CA PRO A 137 9.85 -2.37 -23.04
C PRO A 137 9.91 -3.37 -24.22
N THR A 138 10.87 -3.22 -25.10
CA THR A 138 11.10 -4.09 -26.26
C THR A 138 12.25 -5.09 -26.06
N SER A 139 12.81 -5.17 -24.85
CA SER A 139 13.91 -6.10 -24.55
C SER A 139 13.56 -7.53 -24.94
N PRO A 140 14.51 -8.29 -25.50
CA PRO A 140 14.31 -9.71 -25.75
C PRO A 140 14.17 -10.46 -24.43
N LEU A 141 13.29 -11.44 -24.39
CA LEU A 141 13.09 -12.33 -23.26
C LEU A 141 13.40 -13.77 -23.65
N THR A 142 14.07 -14.48 -22.76
CA THR A 142 14.40 -15.90 -22.90
C THR A 142 13.59 -16.75 -21.93
N SER A 143 13.16 -16.18 -20.83
CA SER A 143 12.42 -16.84 -19.75
C SER A 143 10.91 -16.79 -19.96
N ARG A 144 10.20 -17.67 -19.21
CA ARG A 144 8.74 -17.66 -19.11
C ARG A 144 8.33 -17.06 -17.78
N THR A 145 7.35 -16.17 -17.82
CA THR A 145 6.79 -15.50 -16.65
C THR A 145 5.30 -15.84 -16.52
N ALA A 146 4.86 -16.23 -15.33
CA ALA A 146 3.45 -16.42 -15.04
C ALA A 146 2.83 -15.13 -14.48
N LEU A 147 1.67 -14.72 -15.01
CA LEU A 147 0.84 -13.65 -14.45
C LEU A 147 -0.19 -14.26 -13.53
N LEU A 148 -0.05 -14.07 -12.22
CA LEU A 148 -0.92 -14.67 -11.20
C LEU A 148 -1.96 -13.67 -10.72
N PHE A 149 -3.24 -14.03 -10.86
CA PHE A 149 -4.39 -13.29 -10.37
C PHE A 149 -5.06 -14.06 -9.22
N PRO A 150 -4.66 -13.88 -7.96
CA PRO A 150 -5.38 -14.40 -6.82
C PRO A 150 -6.71 -13.67 -6.66
N VAL A 151 -7.84 -14.36 -6.81
CA VAL A 151 -9.18 -13.77 -6.78
C VAL A 151 -10.05 -14.36 -5.68
N TYR A 152 -10.90 -13.51 -5.06
CA TYR A 152 -11.85 -13.90 -4.03
C TYR A 152 -13.10 -13.01 -4.08
N HIS A 153 -14.15 -13.47 -4.77
CA HIS A 153 -15.40 -12.73 -5.00
C HIS A 153 -15.22 -11.37 -5.69
N GLU A 154 -14.18 -11.21 -6.51
CA GLU A 154 -14.01 -10.03 -7.37
C GLU A 154 -14.90 -10.12 -8.60
N ASP A 155 -15.19 -8.97 -9.23
CA ASP A 155 -15.96 -8.90 -10.46
C ASP A 155 -15.22 -9.57 -11.64
N PRO A 156 -15.71 -10.71 -12.15
CA PRO A 156 -15.05 -11.42 -13.24
C PRO A 156 -14.95 -10.61 -14.55
N ALA A 157 -15.90 -9.70 -14.81
CA ALA A 157 -15.87 -8.84 -16.00
C ALA A 157 -14.68 -7.89 -15.97
N ARG A 158 -14.39 -7.32 -14.78
CA ARG A 158 -13.25 -6.42 -14.60
C ARG A 158 -11.92 -7.13 -14.81
N ILE A 159 -11.77 -8.32 -14.21
CA ILE A 159 -10.55 -9.11 -14.35
C ILE A 159 -10.36 -9.58 -15.79
N ALA A 160 -11.42 -10.09 -16.44
CA ALA A 160 -11.36 -10.50 -17.84
C ALA A 160 -10.95 -9.35 -18.76
N GLY A 161 -11.51 -8.15 -18.55
CA GLY A 161 -11.15 -6.95 -19.30
C GLY A 161 -9.70 -6.52 -19.09
N ALA A 162 -9.19 -6.58 -17.85
CA ALA A 162 -7.81 -6.26 -17.53
C ALA A 162 -6.84 -7.27 -18.16
N VAL A 163 -7.10 -8.56 -18.01
CA VAL A 163 -6.28 -9.64 -18.61
C VAL A 163 -6.23 -9.50 -20.11
N GLU A 164 -7.39 -9.31 -20.77
CA GLU A 164 -7.46 -9.18 -22.23
C GLU A 164 -6.64 -7.98 -22.72
N ALA A 165 -6.75 -6.81 -22.06
CA ALA A 165 -5.99 -5.62 -22.43
C ALA A 165 -4.46 -5.84 -22.30
N MET A 166 -4.02 -6.42 -21.20
CA MET A 166 -2.59 -6.69 -20.97
C MET A 166 -2.02 -7.70 -21.98
N VAL A 167 -2.74 -8.77 -22.23
CA VAL A 167 -2.30 -9.82 -23.17
C VAL A 167 -2.20 -9.29 -24.59
N ARG A 168 -3.14 -8.42 -25.03
CA ARG A 168 -3.08 -7.79 -26.35
C ARG A 168 -1.93 -6.79 -26.49
N GLU A 169 -1.58 -6.05 -25.43
CA GLU A 169 -0.37 -5.23 -25.47
C GLU A 169 0.91 -6.08 -25.58
N LEU A 170 0.97 -7.24 -24.89
CA LEU A 170 2.07 -8.18 -25.04
C LEU A 170 2.15 -8.76 -26.45
N GLU A 171 1.01 -9.03 -27.08
CA GLU A 171 0.93 -9.47 -28.49
C GLU A 171 1.49 -8.39 -29.43
N HIS A 172 1.06 -7.13 -29.28
CA HIS A 172 1.57 -6.01 -30.08
C HIS A 172 3.09 -5.83 -29.93
N LEU A 173 3.65 -6.15 -28.77
CA LEU A 173 5.08 -6.14 -28.54
C LEU A 173 5.81 -7.39 -29.05
N GLY A 174 5.08 -8.42 -29.52
CA GLY A 174 5.63 -9.70 -29.91
C GLY A 174 6.26 -10.50 -28.76
N ARG A 175 5.72 -10.34 -27.54
CA ARG A 175 6.21 -10.96 -26.31
C ARG A 175 5.18 -11.84 -25.61
N ASN A 176 4.00 -12.03 -26.19
CA ASN A 176 2.92 -12.84 -25.63
C ASN A 176 3.34 -14.29 -25.34
N GLN A 177 4.28 -14.85 -26.10
CA GLN A 177 4.76 -16.23 -25.92
C GLN A 177 5.59 -16.41 -24.62
N ASN A 178 6.07 -15.32 -24.02
CA ASN A 178 6.84 -15.35 -22.79
C ASN A 178 5.95 -15.31 -21.53
N PHE A 179 4.62 -15.10 -21.69
CA PHE A 179 3.71 -14.90 -20.56
C PHE A 179 2.51 -15.85 -20.64
N ASP A 180 2.23 -16.52 -19.53
CA ASP A 180 0.99 -17.27 -19.31
C ASP A 180 0.20 -16.65 -18.16
N VAL A 181 -1.12 -16.73 -18.22
CA VAL A 181 -2.02 -16.16 -17.21
C VAL A 181 -2.63 -17.24 -16.36
N PHE A 182 -2.59 -17.08 -15.04
CA PHE A 182 -3.24 -17.95 -14.07
C PHE A 182 -4.23 -17.16 -13.21
N ILE A 183 -5.49 -17.53 -13.27
CA ILE A 183 -6.53 -17.02 -12.40
C ILE A 183 -6.72 -18.01 -11.26
N LEU A 184 -6.28 -17.62 -10.07
CA LEU A 184 -6.19 -18.45 -8.88
C LEU A 184 -7.33 -18.11 -7.93
N SER A 185 -8.47 -18.81 -8.08
CA SER A 185 -9.69 -18.49 -7.35
C SER A 185 -9.74 -19.17 -5.99
N ASP A 186 -10.11 -18.36 -4.98
CA ASP A 186 -10.51 -18.76 -3.64
C ASP A 186 -12.00 -18.47 -3.38
N THR A 187 -12.77 -18.13 -4.43
CA THR A 187 -14.19 -17.79 -4.37
C THR A 187 -15.01 -18.95 -3.82
N ARG A 188 -15.83 -18.68 -2.80
CA ARG A 188 -16.70 -19.63 -2.13
C ARG A 188 -18.09 -19.60 -2.74
N GLY A 189 -18.80 -20.71 -2.63
CA GLY A 189 -20.13 -20.87 -3.20
C GLY A 189 -20.08 -21.41 -4.62
N ASP A 190 -20.94 -22.40 -4.90
CA ASP A 190 -20.92 -23.10 -6.21
C ASP A 190 -21.49 -22.20 -7.32
N GLU A 191 -22.49 -21.38 -7.01
CA GLU A 191 -23.08 -20.45 -7.98
C GLU A 191 -22.07 -19.40 -8.44
N ASP A 192 -21.39 -18.74 -7.48
CA ASP A 192 -20.39 -17.70 -7.80
C ASP A 192 -19.18 -18.32 -8.51
N GLY A 193 -18.74 -19.52 -8.06
CA GLY A 193 -17.66 -20.25 -8.72
C GLY A 193 -17.99 -20.68 -10.14
N ALA A 194 -19.23 -21.13 -10.40
CA ALA A 194 -19.68 -21.51 -11.74
C ALA A 194 -19.76 -20.30 -12.67
N LYS A 195 -20.26 -19.15 -12.20
CA LYS A 195 -20.27 -17.87 -12.96
C LYS A 195 -18.85 -17.45 -13.31
N GLU A 196 -17.96 -17.46 -12.34
CA GLU A 196 -16.55 -17.12 -12.51
C GLU A 196 -15.88 -18.04 -13.55
N ALA A 197 -16.03 -19.36 -13.41
CA ALA A 197 -15.49 -20.34 -14.32
C ALA A 197 -16.02 -20.17 -15.77
N ALA A 198 -17.31 -19.85 -15.94
CA ALA A 198 -17.89 -19.59 -17.25
C ALA A 198 -17.25 -18.38 -17.96
N VAL A 199 -17.03 -17.29 -17.22
CA VAL A 199 -16.38 -16.08 -17.77
C VAL A 199 -14.95 -16.37 -18.21
N TYR A 200 -14.17 -17.02 -17.38
CA TYR A 200 -12.76 -17.28 -17.72
C TYR A 200 -12.59 -18.35 -18.78
N ARG A 201 -13.53 -19.30 -18.89
CA ARG A 201 -13.59 -20.22 -20.04
C ARG A 201 -13.82 -19.46 -21.35
N ALA A 202 -14.78 -18.54 -21.37
CA ALA A 202 -15.03 -17.70 -22.54
C ALA A 202 -13.83 -16.80 -22.88
N LEU A 203 -13.16 -16.24 -21.87
CA LEU A 203 -11.94 -15.44 -22.04
C LEU A 203 -10.80 -16.27 -22.65
N SER A 204 -10.55 -17.46 -22.12
CA SER A 204 -9.53 -18.39 -22.64
C SER A 204 -9.81 -18.78 -24.09
N GLY A 205 -11.07 -19.08 -24.44
CA GLY A 205 -11.45 -19.38 -25.83
C GLY A 205 -11.30 -18.18 -26.77
N GLN A 206 -11.60 -16.95 -26.31
CA GLN A 206 -11.44 -15.73 -27.10
C GLN A 206 -9.98 -15.38 -27.39
N LEU A 207 -9.06 -15.74 -26.49
CA LEU A 207 -7.63 -15.42 -26.57
C LEU A 207 -6.75 -16.63 -26.89
N ASP A 208 -7.34 -17.75 -27.31
CA ASP A 208 -6.64 -19.02 -27.52
C ASP A 208 -5.46 -18.94 -28.49
N GLU A 209 -5.53 -18.08 -29.52
CA GLU A 209 -4.45 -17.85 -30.47
C GLU A 209 -3.35 -16.91 -29.93
N ILE A 210 -3.63 -16.16 -28.86
CA ILE A 210 -2.77 -15.09 -28.36
C ILE A 210 -2.02 -15.53 -27.10
N ALA A 211 -2.70 -16.14 -26.12
CA ALA A 211 -2.12 -16.46 -24.82
C ALA A 211 -2.72 -17.71 -24.19
N SER A 212 -1.94 -18.33 -23.31
CA SER A 212 -2.42 -19.42 -22.45
C SER A 212 -3.04 -18.83 -21.19
N ILE A 213 -4.33 -19.06 -20.99
CA ILE A 213 -5.06 -18.61 -19.80
C ILE A 213 -5.59 -19.83 -19.05
N TYR A 214 -5.20 -19.95 -17.79
CA TYR A 214 -5.53 -21.06 -16.92
C TYR A 214 -6.39 -20.56 -15.74
N TYR A 215 -7.38 -21.37 -15.37
CA TYR A 215 -8.23 -21.10 -14.21
C TYR A 215 -8.18 -22.27 -13.24
N ARG A 216 -8.01 -21.96 -11.95
CA ARG A 216 -8.07 -22.93 -10.86
C ARG A 216 -8.81 -22.36 -9.67
N ARG A 217 -9.78 -23.10 -9.14
CA ARG A 217 -10.50 -22.78 -7.90
C ARG A 217 -10.15 -23.77 -6.79
N ARG A 218 -9.75 -23.27 -5.61
CA ARG A 218 -9.55 -24.08 -4.42
C ARG A 218 -10.85 -24.17 -3.61
N ILE A 219 -11.11 -25.34 -3.02
CA ILE A 219 -12.23 -25.53 -2.08
C ILE A 219 -11.87 -25.00 -0.69
N LYS A 220 -10.65 -25.32 -0.22
CA LYS A 220 -10.14 -24.89 1.09
C LYS A 220 -9.14 -23.75 0.91
N ASN A 221 -9.47 -22.57 1.41
CA ASN A 221 -8.64 -21.36 1.30
C ASN A 221 -7.57 -21.33 2.41
N THR A 222 -6.85 -22.45 2.62
CA THR A 222 -5.78 -22.53 3.63
C THR A 222 -4.69 -21.53 3.29
N GLY A 223 -4.25 -20.74 4.27
CA GLY A 223 -3.23 -19.71 4.07
C GLY A 223 -3.69 -18.50 3.23
N ARG A 224 -4.98 -18.46 2.81
CA ARG A 224 -5.54 -17.34 2.02
C ARG A 224 -4.71 -17.06 0.76
N LYS A 225 -4.43 -15.78 0.42
CA LYS A 225 -3.64 -15.37 -0.75
C LYS A 225 -2.25 -16.01 -0.77
N ALA A 226 -1.51 -15.98 0.34
CA ALA A 226 -0.19 -16.62 0.43
C ALA A 226 -0.24 -18.12 0.16
N GLY A 227 -1.19 -18.82 0.78
CA GLY A 227 -1.39 -20.25 0.52
C GLY A 227 -1.89 -20.56 -0.89
N ASN A 228 -2.59 -19.63 -1.54
CA ASN A 228 -3.01 -19.75 -2.93
C ASN A 228 -1.81 -19.66 -3.90
N ILE A 229 -0.87 -18.76 -3.61
CA ILE A 229 0.37 -18.62 -4.38
C ILE A 229 1.29 -19.81 -4.12
N ALA A 230 1.45 -20.22 -2.86
CA ALA A 230 2.28 -21.38 -2.48
C ALA A 230 1.81 -22.66 -3.21
N ASP A 231 0.50 -22.93 -3.23
CA ASP A 231 -0.06 -24.07 -3.96
C ASP A 231 0.20 -24.00 -5.49
N TRP A 232 0.24 -22.78 -6.07
CA TRP A 232 0.64 -22.63 -7.46
C TRP A 232 2.13 -22.94 -7.67
N VAL A 233 3.00 -22.44 -6.78
CA VAL A 233 4.45 -22.72 -6.82
C VAL A 233 4.71 -24.22 -6.71
N GLU A 234 4.09 -24.89 -5.74
CA GLU A 234 4.25 -26.32 -5.51
C GLU A 234 3.79 -27.19 -6.70
N ARG A 235 2.86 -26.71 -7.51
CA ARG A 235 2.31 -27.46 -8.64
C ARG A 235 2.93 -27.15 -9.98
N PHE A 236 3.25 -25.87 -10.23
CA PHE A 236 3.62 -25.39 -11.55
C PHE A 236 4.91 -24.57 -11.55
N GLY A 237 5.48 -24.28 -10.38
CA GLY A 237 6.58 -23.34 -10.21
C GLY A 237 7.81 -23.67 -11.04
N ALA A 238 8.16 -24.94 -11.20
CA ALA A 238 9.36 -25.32 -11.95
C ALA A 238 9.25 -25.06 -13.47
N ALA A 239 8.06 -24.74 -14.00
CA ALA A 239 7.88 -24.38 -15.41
C ALA A 239 8.10 -22.91 -15.71
N TYR A 240 8.28 -22.05 -14.69
CA TYR A 240 8.38 -20.60 -14.82
C TYR A 240 9.57 -20.06 -14.03
N GLU A 241 10.44 -19.32 -14.67
CA GLU A 241 11.60 -18.67 -14.05
C GLU A 241 11.16 -17.56 -13.09
N SER A 242 10.03 -16.92 -13.40
CA SER A 242 9.47 -15.86 -12.57
C SER A 242 7.94 -15.80 -12.67
N PHE A 243 7.32 -15.13 -11.71
CA PHE A 243 5.90 -14.83 -11.75
C PHE A 243 5.63 -13.40 -11.28
N ILE A 244 4.53 -12.81 -11.78
CA ILE A 244 4.05 -11.47 -11.38
C ILE A 244 2.71 -11.64 -10.69
N ILE A 245 2.57 -11.06 -9.49
CA ILE A 245 1.31 -11.08 -8.74
C ILE A 245 0.54 -9.80 -9.05
N LEU A 246 -0.74 -9.96 -9.42
CA LEU A 246 -1.65 -8.89 -9.79
C LEU A 246 -2.95 -9.04 -9.00
N ASP A 247 -3.32 -8.04 -8.21
CA ASP A 247 -4.60 -8.03 -7.52
C ASP A 247 -5.76 -7.78 -8.50
N GLY A 248 -6.99 -8.09 -8.12
CA GLY A 248 -8.17 -7.96 -9.00
C GLY A 248 -8.48 -6.54 -9.49
N ASP A 249 -7.78 -5.52 -9.01
CA ASP A 249 -7.83 -4.13 -9.47
C ASP A 249 -6.53 -3.65 -10.12
N SER A 250 -5.53 -4.50 -10.18
CA SER A 250 -4.25 -4.20 -10.82
C SER A 250 -4.34 -4.29 -12.34
N VAL A 251 -3.72 -3.31 -13.02
CA VAL A 251 -3.50 -3.33 -14.46
C VAL A 251 -2.06 -2.90 -14.72
N MET A 252 -1.35 -3.65 -15.57
CA MET A 252 0.00 -3.29 -15.98
C MET A 252 0.09 -3.20 -17.50
N SER A 253 0.87 -2.23 -18.01
CA SER A 253 1.12 -2.19 -19.45
C SER A 253 2.01 -3.36 -19.89
N GLY A 254 1.84 -3.83 -21.11
CA GLY A 254 2.69 -4.87 -21.69
C GLY A 254 4.17 -4.49 -21.64
N GLY A 255 4.49 -3.21 -21.86
CA GLY A 255 5.86 -2.70 -21.75
C GLY A 255 6.44 -2.83 -20.34
N THR A 256 5.63 -2.60 -19.31
CA THR A 256 6.05 -2.76 -17.90
C THR A 256 6.28 -4.23 -17.57
N LEU A 257 5.41 -5.13 -18.02
CA LEU A 257 5.57 -6.57 -17.84
C LEU A 257 6.87 -7.07 -18.46
N VAL A 258 7.17 -6.64 -19.70
CA VAL A 258 8.43 -6.99 -20.40
C VAL A 258 9.65 -6.41 -19.66
N SER A 259 9.60 -5.15 -19.24
CA SER A 259 10.71 -4.52 -18.51
C SER A 259 11.01 -5.21 -17.18
N LEU A 260 9.97 -5.64 -16.44
CA LEU A 260 10.14 -6.40 -15.20
C LEU A 260 10.77 -7.78 -15.45
N ALA A 261 10.29 -8.52 -16.46
CA ALA A 261 10.84 -9.82 -16.82
C ALA A 261 12.32 -9.70 -17.25
N ALA A 262 12.62 -8.72 -18.09
CA ALA A 262 14.01 -8.47 -18.53
C ALA A 262 14.92 -8.03 -17.37
N ALA A 263 14.42 -7.23 -16.41
CA ALA A 263 15.18 -6.86 -15.22
C ALA A 263 15.47 -8.07 -14.34
N MET A 264 14.52 -8.98 -14.21
CA MET A 264 14.68 -10.23 -13.46
C MET A 264 15.68 -11.17 -14.13
N GLU A 265 15.68 -11.25 -15.47
CA GLU A 265 16.70 -12.01 -16.22
C GLU A 265 18.10 -11.41 -16.07
N ALA A 266 18.22 -10.08 -16.10
CA ALA A 266 19.49 -9.36 -16.05
C ALA A 266 20.20 -9.47 -14.68
N ASP A 267 19.46 -9.62 -13.58
CA ASP A 267 20.05 -9.76 -12.25
C ASP A 267 19.69 -11.11 -11.59
N PRO A 268 20.58 -12.11 -11.67
CA PRO A 268 20.35 -13.42 -11.06
C PRO A 268 20.20 -13.40 -9.54
N LYS A 269 20.62 -12.31 -8.87
CA LYS A 269 20.52 -12.14 -7.41
C LYS A 269 19.21 -11.47 -6.98
N ALA A 270 18.47 -10.89 -7.92
CA ALA A 270 17.17 -10.35 -7.63
C ALA A 270 16.17 -11.49 -7.33
N GLY A 271 15.62 -11.49 -6.13
CA GLY A 271 14.51 -12.37 -5.74
C GLY A 271 13.15 -11.74 -6.01
N LEU A 272 13.08 -10.40 -5.87
CA LEU A 272 11.86 -9.64 -6.07
C LEU A 272 12.17 -8.24 -6.60
N ILE A 273 11.39 -7.80 -7.60
CA ILE A 273 11.44 -6.43 -8.13
C ILE A 273 10.01 -5.88 -8.16
N GLN A 274 9.77 -4.79 -7.43
CA GLN A 274 8.47 -4.19 -7.28
C GLN A 274 8.37 -2.86 -8.03
N THR A 275 7.23 -2.64 -8.69
CA THR A 275 6.85 -1.32 -9.21
C THR A 275 6.20 -0.46 -8.11
N VAL A 276 5.94 0.80 -8.43
CA VAL A 276 5.10 1.69 -7.61
C VAL A 276 3.81 1.96 -8.37
N PRO A 277 2.71 1.26 -8.04
CA PRO A 277 1.46 1.43 -8.76
C PRO A 277 0.92 2.85 -8.62
N ARG A 278 0.43 3.41 -9.72
CA ARG A 278 -0.29 4.68 -9.71
C ARG A 278 -1.76 4.45 -9.47
N LEU A 279 -2.34 5.20 -8.56
CA LEU A 279 -3.77 5.15 -8.30
C LEU A 279 -4.53 5.77 -9.48
N VAL A 280 -5.57 5.06 -9.97
CA VAL A 280 -6.34 5.47 -11.15
C VAL A 280 -7.83 5.16 -10.98
N GLY A 281 -8.66 5.76 -11.83
CA GLY A 281 -10.09 5.47 -11.91
C GLY A 281 -10.90 6.01 -10.73
N GLY A 282 -10.42 7.02 -10.01
CA GLY A 282 -11.17 7.64 -8.93
C GLY A 282 -12.46 8.32 -9.41
N GLU A 283 -13.63 7.88 -8.91
CA GLU A 283 -14.94 8.47 -9.20
C GLU A 283 -15.46 9.30 -8.02
N THR A 284 -15.31 8.80 -6.79
CA THR A 284 -15.72 9.55 -5.60
C THR A 284 -14.71 10.63 -5.24
N LEU A 285 -15.14 11.60 -4.44
CA LEU A 285 -14.24 12.67 -3.99
C LEU A 285 -13.05 12.09 -3.18
N LEU A 286 -13.29 11.09 -2.32
CA LEU A 286 -12.21 10.42 -1.58
C LEU A 286 -11.19 9.78 -2.51
N GLN A 287 -11.67 9.03 -3.50
CA GLN A 287 -10.79 8.41 -4.49
C GLN A 287 -9.98 9.45 -5.24
N ARG A 288 -10.59 10.57 -5.66
CA ARG A 288 -9.89 11.68 -6.32
C ARG A 288 -8.80 12.30 -5.45
N LEU A 289 -9.09 12.51 -4.17
CA LEU A 289 -8.11 13.03 -3.20
C LEU A 289 -6.93 12.06 -3.05
N GLN A 290 -7.21 10.76 -2.89
CA GLN A 290 -6.17 9.73 -2.76
C GLN A 290 -5.35 9.58 -4.04
N GLN A 291 -5.99 9.53 -5.22
CA GLN A 291 -5.33 9.49 -6.52
C GLN A 291 -4.41 10.70 -6.71
N PHE A 292 -4.92 11.90 -6.46
CA PHE A 292 -4.15 13.13 -6.59
C PHE A 292 -2.94 13.14 -5.64
N ALA A 293 -3.15 12.81 -4.37
CA ALA A 293 -2.07 12.78 -3.37
C ALA A 293 -0.99 11.76 -3.74
N SER A 294 -1.38 10.52 -4.09
CA SER A 294 -0.47 9.46 -4.48
C SER A 294 0.35 9.83 -5.72
N ASN A 295 -0.29 10.38 -6.76
CA ASN A 295 0.36 10.65 -8.03
C ASN A 295 1.16 11.97 -8.01
N THR A 296 0.85 12.91 -7.10
CA THR A 296 1.56 14.20 -6.98
C THR A 296 2.72 14.12 -5.98
N TYR A 297 2.51 13.51 -4.81
CA TYR A 297 3.52 13.45 -3.73
C TYR A 297 4.27 12.12 -3.71
N GLY A 298 3.59 11.03 -4.13
CA GLY A 298 4.10 9.67 -4.13
C GLY A 298 5.45 9.48 -4.83
N PRO A 299 5.71 10.10 -6.01
CA PRO A 299 6.98 9.91 -6.70
C PRO A 299 8.21 10.25 -5.87
N SER A 300 8.21 11.38 -5.14
CA SER A 300 9.34 11.75 -4.28
C SER A 300 9.50 10.82 -3.07
N VAL A 301 8.38 10.35 -2.50
CA VAL A 301 8.40 9.37 -1.40
C VAL A 301 8.95 8.03 -1.88
N ALA A 302 8.46 7.51 -3.00
CA ALA A 302 8.88 6.25 -3.58
C ALA A 302 10.36 6.27 -4.00
N ALA A 303 10.80 7.35 -4.64
CA ALA A 303 12.20 7.56 -4.98
C ALA A 303 13.09 7.58 -3.72
N GLY A 304 12.65 8.24 -2.65
CA GLY A 304 13.33 8.23 -1.36
C GLY A 304 13.44 6.84 -0.76
N LEU A 305 12.35 6.08 -0.77
CA LEU A 305 12.35 4.68 -0.32
C LEU A 305 13.36 3.86 -1.13
N ALA A 306 13.31 3.89 -2.46
CA ALA A 306 14.25 3.16 -3.31
C ALA A 306 15.71 3.58 -3.04
N PHE A 307 15.96 4.86 -2.75
CA PHE A 307 17.29 5.40 -2.49
C PHE A 307 17.96 4.77 -1.27
N TRP A 308 17.23 4.53 -0.18
CA TRP A 308 17.82 3.93 1.02
C TRP A 308 17.53 2.44 1.21
N HIS A 309 16.50 1.91 0.54
CA HIS A 309 16.22 0.47 0.49
C HIS A 309 17.30 -0.28 -0.29
N ARG A 310 17.62 0.21 -1.48
CA ARG A 310 18.51 -0.46 -2.45
C ARG A 310 17.98 -1.87 -2.77
N ASP A 311 18.80 -2.90 -2.47
CA ASP A 311 18.48 -4.33 -2.62
C ASP A 311 17.82 -4.95 -1.40
N GLN A 312 17.49 -4.15 -0.39
CA GLN A 312 16.83 -4.56 0.85
C GLN A 312 15.49 -3.83 1.02
N GLY A 313 14.73 -3.76 -0.05
CA GLY A 313 13.41 -3.16 -0.06
C GLY A 313 12.37 -3.98 0.69
N ASN A 314 11.16 -3.46 0.70
CA ASN A 314 9.98 -4.16 1.21
C ASN A 314 9.09 -4.61 0.05
N TYR A 315 8.10 -5.46 0.31
CA TYR A 315 7.13 -5.91 -0.67
C TYR A 315 5.71 -5.49 -0.24
N TRP A 316 4.89 -5.03 -1.20
CA TRP A 316 3.53 -4.54 -0.95
C TRP A 316 2.44 -5.52 -1.36
N GLY A 317 2.83 -6.74 -1.78
CA GLY A 317 1.92 -7.84 -2.00
C GLY A 317 1.39 -8.01 -3.43
N HIS A 318 1.64 -7.06 -4.33
CA HIS A 318 1.21 -7.12 -5.74
C HIS A 318 2.05 -6.20 -6.64
N ASN A 319 1.81 -6.24 -7.95
CA ASN A 319 2.51 -5.47 -8.98
C ASN A 319 4.04 -5.58 -8.89
N ALA A 320 4.51 -6.78 -8.65
CA ALA A 320 5.91 -7.14 -8.51
C ALA A 320 6.19 -8.45 -9.23
N ILE A 321 7.39 -8.56 -9.81
CA ILE A 321 7.93 -9.81 -10.33
C ILE A 321 8.79 -10.49 -9.26
N ILE A 322 8.65 -11.79 -9.15
CA ILE A 322 9.31 -12.63 -8.16
C ILE A 322 9.98 -13.80 -8.87
N ARG A 323 11.25 -14.08 -8.53
CA ARG A 323 11.97 -15.25 -9.01
C ARG A 323 11.42 -16.51 -8.36
N THR A 324 10.86 -17.42 -9.16
CA THR A 324 10.13 -18.59 -8.65
C THR A 324 10.98 -19.48 -7.76
N ALA A 325 12.20 -19.82 -8.20
CA ALA A 325 13.11 -20.64 -7.42
C ALA A 325 13.48 -20.00 -6.07
N ALA A 326 13.78 -18.69 -6.06
CA ALA A 326 14.11 -17.97 -4.83
C ALA A 326 12.93 -17.93 -3.85
N PHE A 327 11.72 -17.73 -4.39
CA PHE A 327 10.50 -17.70 -3.57
C PHE A 327 10.19 -19.08 -2.98
N ALA A 328 10.29 -20.12 -3.79
CA ALA A 328 10.09 -21.50 -3.33
C ALA A 328 11.08 -21.88 -2.23
N GLU A 329 12.37 -21.55 -2.41
CA GLU A 329 13.43 -21.87 -1.45
C GLU A 329 13.28 -21.11 -0.12
N ALA A 330 12.93 -19.82 -0.18
CA ALA A 330 13.04 -18.92 0.96
C ALA A 330 11.72 -18.49 1.59
N ALA A 331 10.61 -18.44 0.84
CA ALA A 331 9.41 -17.73 1.26
C ALA A 331 8.30 -18.62 1.83
N GLY A 332 8.55 -19.89 2.10
CA GLY A 332 7.59 -20.79 2.76
C GLY A 332 7.21 -20.28 4.16
N LEU A 333 5.98 -19.83 4.34
CA LEU A 333 5.56 -19.16 5.58
C LEU A 333 5.24 -20.16 6.69
N PRO A 334 5.83 -20.02 7.89
CA PRO A 334 5.48 -20.83 9.06
C PRO A 334 4.18 -20.32 9.71
N GLU A 335 3.54 -21.20 10.45
CA GLU A 335 2.50 -20.82 11.39
C GLU A 335 3.14 -20.36 12.69
N LEU A 336 2.80 -19.16 13.17
CA LEU A 336 3.39 -18.60 14.37
C LEU A 336 2.79 -19.24 15.63
N PRO A 337 3.62 -19.61 16.63
CA PRO A 337 3.13 -20.18 17.88
C PRO A 337 2.41 -19.13 18.72
N GLY A 338 1.51 -19.59 19.59
CA GLY A 338 0.84 -18.73 20.57
C GLY A 338 -0.58 -18.32 20.16
N ARG A 339 -1.11 -17.31 20.89
CA ARG A 339 -2.47 -16.81 20.70
C ARG A 339 -2.48 -15.56 19.83
N LYS A 340 -3.62 -15.28 19.17
CA LYS A 340 -3.87 -14.00 18.50
C LYS A 340 -3.66 -12.83 19.47
N PRO A 341 -3.14 -11.69 18.99
CA PRO A 341 -2.87 -11.33 17.60
C PRO A 341 -1.53 -11.84 17.05
N PHE A 342 -0.63 -12.39 17.89
CA PHE A 342 0.76 -12.69 17.54
C PHE A 342 0.95 -14.10 16.97
N GLY A 343 0.04 -15.05 17.25
CA GLY A 343 0.08 -16.43 16.77
C GLY A 343 -0.86 -16.70 15.58
N GLY A 344 -0.71 -17.88 14.97
CA GLY A 344 -1.48 -18.36 13.83
C GLY A 344 -0.85 -18.02 12.48
N HIS A 345 -1.64 -18.12 11.40
CA HIS A 345 -1.17 -17.81 10.05
C HIS A 345 -0.72 -16.34 9.92
N ILE A 346 0.38 -16.11 9.21
CA ILE A 346 0.89 -14.77 8.94
C ILE A 346 -0.07 -14.02 8.02
N MET A 347 -0.56 -12.88 8.48
CA MET A 347 -1.63 -12.11 7.82
C MET A 347 -1.11 -11.15 6.75
N SER A 348 -0.05 -10.38 7.07
CA SER A 348 0.68 -9.53 6.11
C SER A 348 1.91 -10.29 5.66
N HIS A 349 1.65 -11.26 4.79
CA HIS A 349 2.65 -12.23 4.32
C HIS A 349 3.74 -11.57 3.47
N ASP A 350 3.38 -10.54 2.71
CA ASP A 350 4.20 -9.77 1.79
C ASP A 350 5.49 -9.22 2.43
N PHE A 351 5.37 -8.51 3.55
CA PHE A 351 6.52 -8.01 4.33
C PHE A 351 7.43 -9.16 4.78
N VAL A 352 6.83 -10.27 5.22
CA VAL A 352 7.58 -11.42 5.72
C VAL A 352 8.27 -12.17 4.58
N GLU A 353 7.62 -12.34 3.43
CA GLU A 353 8.22 -12.92 2.22
C GLU A 353 9.43 -12.11 1.76
N ALA A 354 9.34 -10.77 1.73
CA ALA A 354 10.48 -9.90 1.42
C ALA A 354 11.65 -10.10 2.39
N VAL A 355 11.35 -10.18 3.69
CA VAL A 355 12.37 -10.38 4.74
C VAL A 355 13.00 -11.78 4.66
N LEU A 356 12.24 -12.80 4.31
CA LEU A 356 12.73 -14.15 4.11
C LEU A 356 13.64 -14.26 2.86
N LEU A 357 13.27 -13.62 1.75
CA LEU A 357 14.14 -13.50 0.57
C LEU A 357 15.46 -12.82 0.91
N GLN A 358 15.42 -11.72 1.67
CA GLN A 358 16.64 -11.03 2.13
C GLN A 358 17.48 -11.89 3.07
N ARG A 359 16.83 -12.72 3.90
CA ARG A 359 17.50 -13.68 4.82
C ARG A 359 18.28 -14.73 4.04
N ALA A 360 17.74 -15.20 2.91
CA ALA A 360 18.41 -16.14 2.01
C ALA A 360 19.47 -15.47 1.10
N GLY A 361 19.62 -14.14 1.17
CA GLY A 361 20.63 -13.38 0.40
C GLY A 361 20.12 -12.85 -0.94
N TYR A 362 18.84 -12.99 -1.27
CA TYR A 362 18.27 -12.42 -2.48
C TYR A 362 17.96 -10.93 -2.31
N GLY A 363 18.11 -10.19 -3.43
CA GLY A 363 17.75 -8.78 -3.49
C GLY A 363 16.24 -8.57 -3.59
N VAL A 364 15.74 -7.58 -2.86
CA VAL A 364 14.36 -7.08 -2.94
C VAL A 364 14.44 -5.62 -3.39
N HIS A 365 14.05 -5.37 -4.62
CA HIS A 365 14.25 -4.09 -5.29
C HIS A 365 12.94 -3.33 -5.50
N MET A 366 13.05 -2.01 -5.66
CA MET A 366 11.96 -1.14 -6.06
C MET A 366 12.36 -0.32 -7.27
N MET A 367 11.47 -0.22 -8.25
CA MET A 367 11.65 0.52 -9.51
C MET A 367 10.60 1.64 -9.61
N PRO A 368 10.75 2.76 -8.90
CA PRO A 368 9.77 3.85 -8.90
C PRO A 368 9.69 4.62 -10.22
N SER A 369 10.72 4.57 -11.08
CA SER A 369 10.69 5.22 -12.39
C SER A 369 9.99 4.39 -13.47
N LEU A 370 9.69 3.11 -13.22
CA LEU A 370 9.01 2.25 -14.17
C LEU A 370 7.51 2.57 -14.16
N GLU A 371 7.07 3.27 -15.20
CA GLU A 371 5.66 3.61 -15.40
C GLU A 371 4.84 2.41 -15.93
N GLY A 372 3.52 2.54 -15.98
CA GLY A 372 2.64 1.52 -16.56
C GLY A 372 2.12 0.49 -15.58
N SER A 373 2.23 0.73 -14.29
CA SER A 373 1.63 -0.06 -13.21
C SER A 373 0.53 0.74 -12.54
N TYR A 374 -0.67 0.18 -12.44
CA TYR A 374 -1.88 0.87 -12.00
C TYR A 374 -2.69 0.01 -11.05
N GLU A 375 -3.39 0.69 -10.11
CA GLU A 375 -4.33 0.05 -9.18
C GLU A 375 -5.54 0.94 -8.87
N GLY A 376 -6.61 0.32 -8.39
CA GLY A 376 -7.78 1.01 -7.88
C GLY A 376 -7.66 1.36 -6.40
N MET A 377 -8.71 2.02 -5.86
CA MET A 377 -8.76 2.40 -4.45
C MET A 377 -10.19 2.30 -3.89
N PRO A 378 -10.35 2.12 -2.56
CA PRO A 378 -11.67 2.10 -1.94
C PRO A 378 -12.43 3.41 -2.14
N PRO A 379 -13.76 3.32 -2.33
CA PRO A 379 -14.58 4.47 -2.72
C PRO A 379 -14.96 5.40 -1.55
N ASN A 380 -14.92 4.94 -0.31
CA ASN A 380 -15.34 5.70 0.87
C ASN A 380 -14.49 5.39 2.10
N ILE A 381 -14.60 6.22 3.13
CA ILE A 381 -13.79 6.10 4.36
C ILE A 381 -14.06 4.78 5.10
N ILE A 382 -15.28 4.26 5.09
CA ILE A 382 -15.62 3.01 5.80
C ILE A 382 -14.86 1.83 5.18
N ASP A 383 -14.83 1.75 3.85
CA ASP A 383 -14.10 0.70 3.14
C ASP A 383 -12.58 0.84 3.30
N VAL A 384 -12.06 2.09 3.33
CA VAL A 384 -10.64 2.34 3.65
C VAL A 384 -10.32 1.84 5.06
N VAL A 385 -11.12 2.18 6.06
CA VAL A 385 -10.93 1.74 7.45
C VAL A 385 -11.00 0.22 7.57
N ALA A 386 -11.93 -0.43 6.87
CA ALA A 386 -12.04 -1.89 6.86
C ALA A 386 -10.80 -2.56 6.25
N ARG A 387 -10.25 -2.00 5.17
CA ARG A 387 -8.99 -2.45 4.56
C ARG A 387 -7.80 -2.23 5.49
N ASP A 388 -7.69 -1.02 6.03
CA ASP A 388 -6.59 -0.59 6.89
C ASP A 388 -6.52 -1.44 8.18
N ARG A 389 -7.68 -1.78 8.76
CA ARG A 389 -7.75 -2.65 9.95
C ARG A 389 -7.18 -4.05 9.69
N ARG A 390 -7.39 -4.62 8.49
CA ARG A 390 -6.80 -5.91 8.12
C ARG A 390 -5.29 -5.80 8.01
N TRP A 391 -4.79 -4.74 7.39
CA TRP A 391 -3.36 -4.48 7.29
C TRP A 391 -2.74 -4.22 8.65
N ALA A 392 -3.42 -3.47 9.53
CA ALA A 392 -2.99 -3.25 10.91
C ALA A 392 -2.80 -4.56 11.66
N GLN A 393 -3.74 -5.50 11.55
CA GLN A 393 -3.64 -6.81 12.21
C GLN A 393 -2.40 -7.58 11.74
N GLY A 394 -2.14 -7.63 10.45
CA GLY A 394 -0.94 -8.28 9.91
C GLY A 394 0.35 -7.58 10.31
N ASN A 395 0.40 -6.25 10.25
CA ASN A 395 1.58 -5.49 10.62
C ASN A 395 1.89 -5.54 12.13
N LEU A 396 0.88 -5.53 12.99
CA LEU A 396 1.10 -5.71 14.44
C LEU A 396 1.57 -7.13 14.78
N GLN A 397 1.18 -8.15 14.00
CA GLN A 397 1.69 -9.51 14.12
C GLN A 397 3.19 -9.59 13.86
N HIS A 398 3.77 -8.68 13.06
CA HIS A 398 5.21 -8.62 12.80
C HIS A 398 6.04 -8.42 14.07
N LEU A 399 5.47 -7.87 15.16
CA LEU A 399 6.17 -7.76 16.45
C LEU A 399 6.58 -9.12 17.01
N ALA A 400 5.90 -10.21 16.65
CA ALA A 400 6.29 -11.58 17.01
C ALA A 400 7.47 -12.12 16.16
N ILE A 401 7.72 -11.48 15.00
CA ILE A 401 8.73 -11.93 14.03
C ILE A 401 10.00 -11.09 14.12
N VAL A 402 9.90 -9.80 14.45
CA VAL A 402 11.00 -8.83 14.39
C VAL A 402 12.24 -9.24 15.21
N SER A 403 12.07 -10.00 16.28
CA SER A 403 13.16 -10.49 17.16
C SER A 403 13.76 -11.83 16.72
N GLN A 404 13.20 -12.48 15.70
CA GLN A 404 13.65 -13.80 15.28
C GLN A 404 15.08 -13.77 14.73
N PRO A 405 15.88 -14.84 14.95
CA PRO A 405 17.26 -14.90 14.50
C PRO A 405 17.38 -14.93 12.96
N GLY A 406 18.55 -14.54 12.45
CA GLY A 406 18.87 -14.58 11.02
C GLY A 406 18.28 -13.47 10.18
N LEU A 407 17.35 -12.66 10.69
CA LEU A 407 16.79 -11.53 9.95
C LEU A 407 17.81 -10.41 9.78
N THR A 408 17.83 -9.80 8.58
CA THR A 408 18.68 -8.64 8.31
C THR A 408 18.26 -7.44 9.16
N PRO A 409 19.17 -6.51 9.52
CA PRO A 409 18.79 -5.28 10.23
C PRO A 409 17.72 -4.47 9.49
N MET A 410 17.78 -4.44 8.16
CA MET A 410 16.76 -3.76 7.34
C MET A 410 15.43 -4.48 7.36
N GLY A 411 15.41 -5.82 7.29
CA GLY A 411 14.19 -6.59 7.43
C GLY A 411 13.49 -6.33 8.78
N ARG A 412 14.27 -6.31 9.88
CA ARG A 412 13.74 -5.93 11.20
C ARG A 412 13.18 -4.52 11.23
N LEU A 413 13.86 -3.57 10.59
CA LEU A 413 13.40 -2.20 10.49
C LEU A 413 12.07 -2.12 9.71
N HIS A 414 11.93 -2.82 8.57
CA HIS A 414 10.69 -2.83 7.80
C HIS A 414 9.51 -3.41 8.59
N LEU A 415 9.71 -4.55 9.26
CA LEU A 415 8.69 -5.16 10.13
C LEU A 415 8.30 -4.22 11.28
N GLY A 416 9.30 -3.60 11.92
CA GLY A 416 9.08 -2.62 13.00
C GLY A 416 8.35 -1.37 12.53
N MET A 417 8.73 -0.81 11.38
CA MET A 417 8.05 0.34 10.77
C MET A 417 6.61 0.02 10.37
N GLY A 418 6.37 -1.18 9.85
CA GLY A 418 5.02 -1.65 9.55
C GLY A 418 4.12 -1.64 10.79
N ALA A 419 4.58 -2.18 11.91
CA ALA A 419 3.85 -2.13 13.18
C ALA A 419 3.73 -0.71 13.74
N ALA A 420 4.81 0.08 13.71
CA ALA A 420 4.83 1.46 14.22
C ALA A 420 3.86 2.37 13.47
N SER A 421 3.63 2.16 12.17
CA SER A 421 2.71 2.96 11.36
C SER A 421 1.27 2.96 11.90
N TYR A 422 0.85 1.89 12.58
CA TYR A 422 -0.47 1.79 13.21
C TYR A 422 -0.48 2.21 14.68
N LEU A 423 0.66 2.14 15.37
CA LEU A 423 0.78 2.58 16.76
C LEU A 423 0.94 4.09 16.89
N ILE A 424 1.50 4.75 15.87
CA ILE A 424 1.78 6.19 15.90
C ILE A 424 0.51 7.03 16.03
N SER A 425 -0.63 6.56 15.50
CA SER A 425 -1.93 7.21 15.66
C SER A 425 -2.36 7.26 17.14
N GLY A 426 -2.08 6.18 17.90
CA GLY A 426 -2.30 6.15 19.35
C GLY A 426 -1.38 7.09 20.11
N VAL A 427 -0.11 7.19 19.69
CA VAL A 427 0.85 8.16 20.25
C VAL A 427 0.36 9.59 20.03
N TRP A 428 -0.12 9.90 18.82
CA TRP A 428 -0.69 11.22 18.51
C TRP A 428 -1.96 11.49 19.34
N ALA A 429 -2.90 10.56 19.38
CA ALA A 429 -4.11 10.71 20.20
C ALA A 429 -3.77 10.96 21.69
N MET A 430 -2.83 10.19 22.24
CA MET A 430 -2.38 10.34 23.62
C MET A 430 -1.69 11.69 23.85
N SER A 431 -0.86 12.18 22.90
CA SER A 431 -0.22 13.49 23.02
C SER A 431 -1.25 14.61 23.06
N LEU A 432 -2.35 14.53 22.31
CA LEU A 432 -3.44 15.51 22.38
C LEU A 432 -4.16 15.47 23.73
N ILE A 433 -4.44 14.28 24.27
CA ILE A 433 -5.07 14.12 25.59
C ILE A 433 -4.16 14.71 26.67
N VAL A 434 -2.89 14.37 26.66
CA VAL A 434 -1.89 14.88 27.62
C VAL A 434 -1.74 16.40 27.49
N GLY A 435 -1.79 16.94 26.27
CA GLY A 435 -1.79 18.38 26.00
C GLY A 435 -2.99 19.12 26.64
N VAL A 436 -4.19 18.52 26.56
CA VAL A 436 -5.38 19.06 27.25
C VAL A 436 -5.22 19.02 28.76
N VAL A 437 -4.67 17.92 29.31
CA VAL A 437 -4.39 17.80 30.76
C VAL A 437 -3.40 18.86 31.21
N LEU A 438 -2.34 19.11 30.43
CA LEU A 438 -1.37 20.18 30.73
C LEU A 438 -2.01 21.56 30.71
N ALA A 439 -2.91 21.83 29.76
CA ALA A 439 -3.62 23.09 29.70
C ALA A 439 -4.54 23.30 30.92
N LEU A 440 -5.21 22.23 31.38
CA LEU A 440 -6.03 22.25 32.61
C LEU A 440 -5.16 22.48 33.86
N GLN A 441 -4.00 21.81 33.97
CA GLN A 441 -3.06 22.02 35.07
C GLN A 441 -2.50 23.44 35.07
N GLY A 442 -2.21 24.00 33.89
CA GLY A 442 -1.71 25.38 33.76
C GLY A 442 -2.67 26.42 34.32
N GLN A 443 -3.99 26.21 34.26
CA GLN A 443 -4.98 27.08 34.87
C GLN A 443 -4.97 27.06 36.40
N GLN A 444 -4.53 25.96 37.00
CA GLN A 444 -4.53 25.78 38.45
C GLN A 444 -3.19 26.12 39.09
N MET A 445 -2.13 26.32 38.29
CA MET A 445 -0.81 26.66 38.79
C MET A 445 -0.77 28.15 39.21
N ILE A 446 -0.55 28.40 40.48
CA ILE A 446 -0.22 29.74 40.98
C ILE A 446 1.27 29.99 40.63
N PRO A 447 1.59 30.99 39.83
CA PRO A 447 2.98 31.26 39.48
C PRO A 447 3.79 31.60 40.74
N SER A 448 4.84 30.86 41.02
CA SER A 448 5.84 31.28 42.03
C SER A 448 6.82 32.24 41.37
N TYR A 449 6.78 33.49 41.82
CA TYR A 449 7.65 34.52 41.30
C TYR A 449 9.05 34.51 41.93
N PHE A 450 9.26 33.74 42.98
CA PHE A 450 10.55 33.60 43.67
C PHE A 450 10.97 32.13 43.65
N ARG A 451 12.15 31.87 43.09
CA ARG A 451 12.67 30.53 42.90
C ARG A 451 13.27 29.91 44.16
N ASP A 452 13.80 30.79 45.05
CA ASP A 452 14.34 30.45 46.36
C ASP A 452 14.10 31.62 47.31
N ASP A 453 14.05 31.36 48.62
CA ASP A 453 13.89 32.39 49.67
C ASP A 453 15.00 33.48 49.70
N LYS A 454 15.99 33.37 48.82
CA LYS A 454 17.14 34.26 48.71
C LYS A 454 17.16 35.17 47.47
N THR A 455 16.19 35.04 46.56
CA THR A 455 16.15 35.92 45.38
C THR A 455 15.44 37.23 45.72
N LEU A 456 16.17 38.33 45.61
CA LEU A 456 15.68 39.71 45.88
C LEU A 456 14.76 40.25 44.78
N PHE A 457 14.73 39.63 43.60
CA PHE A 457 13.94 40.08 42.46
C PHE A 457 13.02 38.95 41.99
N PRO A 458 11.74 39.28 41.67
CA PRO A 458 10.81 38.29 41.11
C PRO A 458 11.29 37.84 39.72
N ILE A 459 11.29 36.55 39.48
CA ILE A 459 11.46 35.98 38.15
C ILE A 459 10.08 35.85 37.58
N TRP A 460 9.76 36.72 36.63
CA TRP A 460 8.46 36.65 35.94
C TRP A 460 8.39 35.39 35.11
N PRO A 461 7.38 34.52 35.33
CA PRO A 461 7.16 33.36 34.46
C PRO A 461 6.72 33.89 33.09
N THR A 462 7.65 34.09 32.19
CA THR A 462 7.35 34.43 30.80
C THR A 462 7.23 33.13 29.99
N ILE A 463 6.00 32.69 29.76
CA ILE A 463 5.76 31.73 28.67
C ILE A 463 6.12 32.48 27.40
N ASP A 464 7.08 31.97 26.60
CA ASP A 464 7.41 32.56 25.31
C ASP A 464 6.45 31.98 24.22
N PRO A 465 5.34 32.69 23.91
CA PRO A 465 4.42 32.26 22.85
C PRO A 465 5.10 32.23 21.49
N GLY A 466 6.16 33.02 21.33
CA GLY A 466 6.96 33.07 20.12
C GLY A 466 7.76 31.80 19.90
N ALA A 467 8.32 31.21 20.96
CA ALA A 467 9.00 29.92 20.86
C ALA A 467 8.02 28.79 20.46
N ALA A 468 6.85 28.76 21.08
CA ALA A 468 5.82 27.79 20.73
C ALA A 468 5.35 27.93 19.26
N LEU A 469 5.16 29.19 18.80
CA LEU A 469 4.80 29.45 17.40
C LEU A 469 5.93 29.06 16.44
N ARG A 470 7.19 29.36 16.75
CA ARG A 470 8.35 28.98 15.94
C ARG A 470 8.44 27.46 15.82
N LEU A 471 8.28 26.72 16.94
CA LEU A 471 8.29 25.26 16.94
C LEU A 471 7.14 24.68 16.11
N PHE A 472 5.95 25.26 16.23
CA PHE A 472 4.80 24.86 15.40
C PHE A 472 5.06 25.10 13.92
N MET A 473 5.56 26.28 13.53
CA MET A 473 5.87 26.58 12.13
C MET A 473 6.94 25.64 11.57
N ALA A 474 8.00 25.35 12.34
CA ALA A 474 9.02 24.38 11.96
C ALA A 474 8.43 22.98 11.78
N THR A 475 7.53 22.56 12.67
CA THR A 475 6.81 21.29 12.55
C THR A 475 5.94 21.24 11.29
N MET A 476 5.20 22.33 11.01
CA MET A 476 4.37 22.41 9.80
C MET A 476 5.20 22.38 8.50
N ILE A 477 6.38 23.01 8.50
CA ILE A 477 7.31 22.90 7.37
C ILE A 477 7.69 21.44 7.12
N VAL A 478 8.04 20.69 8.17
CA VAL A 478 8.40 19.26 8.03
C VAL A 478 7.21 18.43 7.58
N VAL A 479 6.02 18.64 8.16
CA VAL A 479 4.78 17.91 7.80
C VAL A 479 4.38 18.16 6.34
N LEU A 480 4.47 19.40 5.88
CA LEU A 480 4.04 19.80 4.53
C LEU A 480 5.15 19.63 3.47
N LEU A 481 6.38 19.33 3.88
CA LEU A 481 7.52 19.20 2.97
C LEU A 481 7.27 18.26 1.80
N PRO A 482 6.76 17.02 1.98
CA PRO A 482 6.49 16.12 0.85
C PRO A 482 5.49 16.71 -0.16
N LYS A 483 4.47 17.45 0.33
CA LYS A 483 3.49 18.13 -0.53
C LYS A 483 4.12 19.26 -1.32
N ALA A 484 4.96 20.07 -0.68
CA ALA A 484 5.68 21.15 -1.34
C ALA A 484 6.64 20.63 -2.41
N LEU A 485 7.37 19.55 -2.13
CA LEU A 485 8.28 18.92 -3.08
C LEU A 485 7.54 18.33 -4.28
N GLY A 486 6.42 17.64 -4.05
CA GLY A 486 5.56 17.14 -5.11
C GLY A 486 4.97 18.25 -5.98
N LEU A 487 4.57 19.38 -5.37
CA LEU A 487 4.12 20.55 -6.10
C LEU A 487 5.22 21.14 -7.00
N LEU A 488 6.47 21.21 -6.50
CA LEU A 488 7.61 21.69 -7.28
C LEU A 488 7.89 20.77 -8.49
N LEU A 489 7.82 19.45 -8.33
CA LEU A 489 7.93 18.51 -9.46
C LEU A 489 6.81 18.72 -10.48
N ALA A 490 5.58 18.87 -10.01
CA ALA A 490 4.44 19.12 -10.89
C ALA A 490 4.55 20.47 -11.63
N TRP A 491 5.08 21.52 -11.00
CA TRP A 491 5.40 22.78 -11.67
C TRP A 491 6.50 22.65 -12.70
N GLN A 492 7.56 21.89 -12.39
CA GLN A 492 8.63 21.60 -13.35
C GLN A 492 8.05 20.89 -14.59
N GLN A 493 7.19 19.91 -14.38
CA GLN A 493 6.53 19.20 -15.48
C GLN A 493 5.61 20.13 -16.29
N ALA A 494 4.78 20.94 -15.63
CA ALA A 494 3.91 21.92 -16.30
C ALA A 494 4.71 22.93 -17.15
N ARG A 495 5.89 23.35 -16.67
CA ARG A 495 6.82 24.20 -17.44
C ARG A 495 7.37 23.48 -18.67
N ARG A 496 7.77 22.22 -18.55
CA ARG A 496 8.25 21.41 -19.69
C ARG A 496 7.17 21.21 -20.74
N GLU A 497 5.93 21.10 -20.31
CA GLU A 497 4.74 20.98 -21.19
C GLU A 497 4.25 22.34 -21.72
N GLY A 498 4.80 23.46 -21.29
CA GLY A 498 4.38 24.81 -21.69
C GLY A 498 3.00 25.22 -21.16
N THR A 499 2.51 24.60 -20.07
CA THR A 499 1.16 24.79 -19.55
C THR A 499 1.14 25.60 -18.24
N PHE A 500 1.05 26.95 -18.34
CA PHE A 500 0.92 27.80 -17.16
C PHE A 500 -0.36 27.48 -16.35
N PHE A 501 -1.50 27.28 -17.02
CA PHE A 501 -2.74 26.89 -16.37
C PHE A 501 -2.64 25.52 -15.67
N GLY A 502 -1.78 24.64 -16.13
CA GLY A 502 -1.47 23.37 -15.47
C GLY A 502 -0.87 23.58 -14.08
N ALA A 503 0.07 24.51 -13.92
CA ALA A 503 0.69 24.83 -12.65
C ALA A 503 -0.32 25.43 -11.65
N ILE A 504 -1.19 26.34 -12.08
CA ILE A 504 -2.27 26.90 -11.26
C ILE A 504 -3.22 25.81 -10.79
N ARG A 505 -3.68 24.96 -11.72
CA ARG A 505 -4.59 23.85 -11.41
C ARG A 505 -4.01 22.92 -10.32
N VAL A 506 -2.77 22.47 -10.47
CA VAL A 506 -2.13 21.59 -9.48
C VAL A 506 -1.99 22.29 -8.13
N THR A 507 -1.67 23.59 -8.10
CA THR A 507 -1.62 24.37 -6.86
C THR A 507 -2.98 24.38 -6.15
N ILE A 508 -4.06 24.63 -6.89
CA ILE A 508 -5.42 24.55 -6.34
C ILE A 508 -5.73 23.13 -5.84
N GLY A 509 -5.35 22.10 -6.60
CA GLY A 509 -5.50 20.71 -6.20
C GLY A 509 -4.79 20.39 -4.88
N VAL A 510 -3.55 20.86 -4.69
CA VAL A 510 -2.78 20.71 -3.43
C VAL A 510 -3.49 21.38 -2.27
N LEU A 511 -4.04 22.60 -2.47
CA LEU A 511 -4.78 23.32 -1.42
C LEU A 511 -6.07 22.57 -1.04
N VAL A 512 -6.86 22.17 -2.02
CA VAL A 512 -8.10 21.41 -1.81
C VAL A 512 -7.80 20.09 -1.07
N GLU A 513 -6.84 19.32 -1.58
CA GLU A 513 -6.45 18.05 -0.97
C GLU A 513 -5.93 18.26 0.46
N THR A 514 -5.15 19.30 0.73
CA THR A 514 -4.64 19.60 2.07
C THR A 514 -5.76 19.90 3.06
N VAL A 515 -6.77 20.67 2.67
CA VAL A 515 -7.95 20.95 3.53
C VAL A 515 -8.66 19.67 3.90
N TYR A 516 -8.94 18.79 2.92
CA TYR A 516 -9.59 17.50 3.19
C TYR A 516 -8.69 16.58 4.03
N SER A 517 -7.38 16.54 3.77
CA SER A 517 -6.43 15.76 4.58
C SER A 517 -6.45 16.18 6.05
N VAL A 518 -6.51 17.48 6.34
CA VAL A 518 -6.60 18.00 7.71
C VAL A 518 -7.89 17.55 8.40
N LEU A 519 -9.02 17.54 7.69
CA LEU A 519 -10.31 17.10 8.24
C LEU A 519 -10.39 15.57 8.40
N ILE A 520 -9.77 14.81 7.51
CA ILE A 520 -9.82 13.34 7.51
C ILE A 520 -8.81 12.74 8.51
N ALA A 521 -7.65 13.37 8.72
CA ALA A 521 -6.60 12.83 9.58
C ALA A 521 -7.06 12.49 11.02
N PRO A 522 -7.86 13.31 11.73
CA PRO A 522 -8.37 12.96 13.06
C PRO A 522 -9.33 11.76 13.05
N ILE A 523 -10.06 11.54 11.94
CA ILE A 523 -10.94 10.37 11.78
C ILE A 523 -10.09 9.10 11.76
N PHE A 524 -9.03 9.07 10.95
CA PHE A 524 -8.10 7.96 10.93
C PHE A 524 -7.33 7.78 12.23
N MET A 525 -6.95 8.87 12.90
CA MET A 525 -6.31 8.80 14.22
C MET A 525 -7.17 8.00 15.20
N VAL A 526 -8.45 8.31 15.33
CA VAL A 526 -9.36 7.61 16.25
C VAL A 526 -9.57 6.16 15.80
N THR A 527 -9.88 5.93 14.52
CA THR A 527 -10.15 4.58 14.01
C THR A 527 -8.95 3.65 14.12
N GLN A 528 -7.75 4.12 13.80
CA GLN A 528 -6.51 3.34 13.90
C GLN A 528 -6.14 3.09 15.37
N THR A 529 -6.30 4.07 16.25
CA THR A 529 -6.05 3.91 17.69
C THR A 529 -6.96 2.84 18.29
N VAL A 530 -8.27 2.92 18.02
CA VAL A 530 -9.24 1.93 18.51
C VAL A 530 -8.97 0.57 17.86
N GLY A 531 -8.72 0.53 16.55
CA GLY A 531 -8.42 -0.70 15.82
C GLY A 531 -7.16 -1.40 16.35
N ALA A 532 -6.08 -0.67 16.58
CA ALA A 532 -4.85 -1.21 17.15
C ALA A 532 -5.07 -1.75 18.58
N ALA A 533 -5.81 -1.01 19.43
CA ALA A 533 -6.13 -1.44 20.79
C ALA A 533 -6.97 -2.74 20.79
N GLU A 534 -7.97 -2.84 19.91
CA GLU A 534 -8.79 -4.05 19.78
C GLU A 534 -7.98 -5.24 19.28
N ILE A 535 -7.09 -5.05 18.30
CA ILE A 535 -6.19 -6.09 17.80
C ILE A 535 -5.27 -6.57 18.91
N LEU A 536 -4.63 -5.65 19.65
CA LEU A 536 -3.74 -6.00 20.76
C LEU A 536 -4.50 -6.71 21.90
N ALA A 537 -5.80 -6.43 22.07
CA ALA A 537 -6.69 -7.17 22.97
C ALA A 537 -7.14 -8.53 22.42
N GLY A 538 -6.62 -8.98 21.27
CA GLY A 538 -6.90 -10.30 20.67
C GLY A 538 -8.18 -10.38 19.84
N ARG A 539 -8.84 -9.25 19.52
CA ARG A 539 -10.03 -9.23 18.66
C ARG A 539 -9.63 -9.31 17.19
N ASP A 540 -10.09 -10.35 16.51
CA ASP A 540 -9.85 -10.55 15.07
C ASP A 540 -10.74 -9.63 14.23
N SER A 541 -10.17 -9.02 13.18
CA SER A 541 -10.92 -8.17 12.25
C SER A 541 -11.82 -8.96 11.28
N GLY A 542 -11.65 -10.29 11.19
CA GLY A 542 -12.30 -11.11 10.18
C GLY A 542 -11.77 -10.83 8.75
N TRP A 543 -12.26 -11.61 7.80
CA TRP A 543 -11.96 -11.41 6.37
C TRP A 543 -13.27 -11.32 5.60
N ASN A 544 -13.75 -10.10 5.34
CA ASN A 544 -14.88 -9.85 4.47
C ASN A 544 -14.38 -9.38 3.10
N ALA A 545 -15.04 -9.82 2.02
CA ALA A 545 -14.76 -9.33 0.67
C ALA A 545 -14.96 -7.80 0.62
N GLN A 546 -14.09 -7.08 -0.08
CA GLN A 546 -14.25 -5.65 -0.28
C GLN A 546 -15.41 -5.39 -1.24
N LYS A 547 -16.38 -4.60 -0.81
CA LYS A 547 -17.38 -4.03 -1.73
C LYS A 547 -16.68 -2.92 -2.52
N ARG A 548 -16.59 -3.08 -3.83
CA ARG A 548 -15.94 -2.10 -4.74
C ARG A 548 -16.94 -1.40 -5.66
N SER A 549 -18.26 -1.71 -5.50
CA SER A 549 -19.33 -1.10 -6.29
C SER A 549 -19.86 0.16 -5.61
N ASP A 550 -20.32 1.10 -6.43
CA ASP A 550 -21.02 2.36 -6.13
C ASP A 550 -20.87 2.86 -4.69
N GLY A 551 -19.73 3.48 -4.40
CA GLY A 551 -19.26 3.75 -3.05
C GLY A 551 -19.99 4.85 -2.28
N ALA A 552 -21.14 5.35 -2.77
CA ALA A 552 -21.90 6.37 -2.07
C ALA A 552 -22.49 5.80 -0.77
N LEU A 553 -22.09 6.40 0.35
CA LEU A 553 -22.69 6.14 1.65
C LEU A 553 -24.03 6.86 1.74
N THR A 554 -25.00 6.24 2.44
CA THR A 554 -26.15 7.01 2.91
C THR A 554 -25.69 8.00 3.98
N PHE A 555 -26.42 9.11 4.14
CA PHE A 555 -26.10 10.08 5.19
C PHE A 555 -26.17 9.42 6.59
N ASP A 556 -27.16 8.56 6.80
CA ASP A 556 -27.36 7.85 8.07
C ASP A 556 -26.22 6.88 8.38
N ASP A 557 -25.72 6.13 7.39
CA ASP A 557 -24.56 5.23 7.58
C ASP A 557 -23.31 6.03 7.95
N ALA A 558 -23.08 7.16 7.30
CA ALA A 558 -21.93 8.03 7.58
C ALA A 558 -22.03 8.63 9.00
N MET A 559 -23.22 9.10 9.42
CA MET A 559 -23.45 9.62 10.77
C MET A 559 -23.33 8.53 11.84
N TRP A 560 -23.84 7.32 11.55
CA TRP A 560 -23.69 6.18 12.46
C TRP A 560 -22.23 5.77 12.63
N PHE A 561 -21.47 5.70 11.56
CA PHE A 561 -20.02 5.45 11.61
C PHE A 561 -19.31 6.51 12.46
N ALA A 562 -19.61 7.77 12.24
CA ALA A 562 -18.91 8.91 12.84
C ALA A 562 -19.40 9.27 14.25
N ARG A 563 -20.45 8.64 14.80
CA ARG A 563 -21.09 9.03 16.07
C ARG A 563 -20.12 9.23 17.24
N TRP A 564 -19.14 8.32 17.36
CA TRP A 564 -18.14 8.43 18.43
C TRP A 564 -17.06 9.48 18.13
N HIS A 565 -16.72 9.68 16.88
CA HIS A 565 -15.80 10.74 16.45
C HIS A 565 -16.41 12.11 16.80
N THR A 566 -17.65 12.32 16.40
CA THR A 566 -18.39 13.56 16.67
C THR A 566 -18.56 13.79 18.18
N ALA A 567 -18.88 12.75 18.96
CA ALA A 567 -19.00 12.86 20.42
C ALA A 567 -17.65 13.23 21.06
N ILE A 568 -16.54 12.58 20.67
CA ILE A 568 -15.19 12.90 21.15
C ILE A 568 -14.83 14.32 20.77
N GLY A 569 -15.05 14.72 19.52
CA GLY A 569 -14.78 16.08 19.04
C GLY A 569 -15.56 17.15 19.81
N GLY A 570 -16.85 16.90 20.08
CA GLY A 570 -17.71 17.79 20.88
C GLY A 570 -17.23 17.93 22.32
N ILE A 571 -16.88 16.82 22.98
CA ILE A 571 -16.36 16.81 24.36
C ILE A 571 -15.03 17.56 24.43
N VAL A 572 -14.08 17.24 23.54
CA VAL A 572 -12.76 17.90 23.50
C VAL A 572 -12.92 19.40 23.20
N GLY A 573 -13.82 19.76 22.28
CA GLY A 573 -14.13 21.15 21.95
C GLY A 573 -14.74 21.92 23.14
N ALA A 574 -15.67 21.31 23.87
CA ALA A 574 -16.24 21.91 25.07
C ALA A 574 -15.18 22.12 26.18
N ILE A 575 -14.33 21.11 26.42
CA ILE A 575 -13.20 21.25 27.36
C ILE A 575 -12.25 22.35 26.91
N ALA A 576 -11.83 22.36 25.63
CA ALA A 576 -10.91 23.39 25.11
C ALA A 576 -11.49 24.79 25.24
N TRP A 577 -12.82 24.97 25.00
CA TRP A 577 -13.53 26.24 25.19
C TRP A 577 -13.50 26.71 26.63
N THR A 578 -13.74 25.81 27.60
CA THR A 578 -13.72 26.16 29.03
C THR A 578 -12.31 26.46 29.55
N VAL A 579 -11.29 25.85 28.94
CA VAL A 579 -9.88 26.07 29.32
C VAL A 579 -9.37 27.41 28.79
N SER A 580 -9.35 27.62 27.50
CA SER A 580 -9.01 28.90 26.91
C SER A 580 -9.38 29.00 25.43
N PRO A 581 -9.73 30.18 24.90
CA PRO A 581 -9.91 30.41 23.48
C PRO A 581 -8.67 30.04 22.63
N ALA A 582 -7.49 30.23 23.19
CA ALA A 582 -6.24 29.90 22.53
C ALA A 582 -6.10 28.37 22.33
N LEU A 583 -6.41 27.57 23.37
CA LEU A 583 -6.41 26.11 23.24
C LEU A 583 -7.42 25.64 22.19
N LEU A 584 -8.63 26.21 22.20
CA LEU A 584 -9.65 25.88 21.19
C LEU A 584 -9.12 26.21 19.77
N ALA A 585 -8.50 27.37 19.58
CA ALA A 585 -7.93 27.76 18.29
C ALA A 585 -6.82 26.78 17.84
N TRP A 586 -5.90 26.41 18.72
CA TRP A 586 -4.83 25.45 18.42
C TRP A 586 -5.35 24.05 18.10
N MET A 587 -6.40 23.60 18.79
CA MET A 587 -7.00 22.29 18.56
C MET A 587 -8.08 22.28 17.48
N SER A 588 -8.45 23.44 16.92
CA SER A 588 -9.55 23.57 15.97
C SER A 588 -9.46 22.63 14.77
N PRO A 589 -8.29 22.36 14.14
CA PRO A 589 -8.24 21.41 13.03
C PRO A 589 -8.65 19.98 13.42
N VAL A 590 -8.23 19.53 14.61
CA VAL A 590 -8.59 18.20 15.13
C VAL A 590 -10.06 18.16 15.54
N ILE A 591 -10.52 19.18 16.27
CA ILE A 591 -11.91 19.28 16.74
C ILE A 591 -12.87 19.34 15.55
N LEU A 592 -12.60 20.17 14.56
CA LEU A 592 -13.42 20.28 13.35
C LEU A 592 -13.46 18.97 12.56
N GLY A 593 -12.31 18.31 12.37
CA GLY A 593 -12.26 17.01 11.70
C GLY A 593 -13.08 15.94 12.40
N LEU A 594 -13.08 15.92 13.75
CA LEU A 594 -13.88 14.96 14.53
C LEU A 594 -15.37 15.34 14.56
N VAL A 595 -15.71 16.60 14.80
CA VAL A 595 -17.12 17.06 14.84
C VAL A 595 -17.80 16.87 13.49
N LEU A 596 -17.08 17.17 12.40
CA LEU A 596 -17.57 17.05 11.03
C LEU A 596 -17.35 15.65 10.42
N ALA A 597 -16.93 14.65 11.22
CA ALA A 597 -16.57 13.33 10.70
C ALA A 597 -17.68 12.67 9.88
N GLY A 598 -18.95 12.78 10.31
CA GLY A 598 -20.11 12.26 9.57
C GLY A 598 -20.32 12.95 8.23
N PRO A 599 -20.52 14.28 8.20
CA PRO A 599 -20.62 15.05 6.96
C PRO A 599 -19.43 14.86 6.01
N VAL A 600 -18.20 14.83 6.53
CA VAL A 600 -16.98 14.61 5.72
C VAL A 600 -16.98 13.20 5.11
N SER A 601 -17.31 12.17 5.88
CA SER A 601 -17.39 10.78 5.39
C SER A 601 -18.46 10.64 4.31
N TRP A 602 -19.62 11.26 4.48
CA TRP A 602 -20.67 11.27 3.48
C TRP A 602 -20.25 12.04 2.21
N LEU A 603 -19.82 13.29 2.36
CA LEU A 603 -19.43 14.15 1.23
C LEU A 603 -18.33 13.53 0.37
N THR A 604 -17.31 12.95 1.03
CA THR A 604 -16.18 12.32 0.33
C THR A 604 -16.54 11.01 -0.36
N SER A 605 -17.65 10.36 0.00
CA SER A 605 -18.18 9.18 -0.68
C SER A 605 -18.98 9.50 -1.95
N LEU A 606 -19.39 10.76 -2.13
CA LEU A 606 -20.15 11.18 -3.31
C LEU A 606 -19.24 11.26 -4.53
N ARG A 607 -19.82 11.13 -5.72
CA ARG A 607 -19.11 11.34 -6.99
C ARG A 607 -18.56 12.77 -7.03
N ALA A 608 -17.29 12.89 -7.39
CA ALA A 608 -16.61 14.17 -7.49
C ALA A 608 -17.32 15.10 -8.51
N GLY A 609 -17.54 16.34 -8.13
CA GLY A 609 -18.11 17.39 -8.99
C GLY A 609 -17.17 17.82 -10.13
N ALA A 610 -17.62 18.72 -10.97
CA ALA A 610 -16.82 19.20 -12.10
C ALA A 610 -15.55 19.93 -11.63
N PHE A 611 -15.66 20.73 -10.56
CA PHE A 611 -14.52 21.46 -9.99
C PHE A 611 -13.48 20.51 -9.41
N GLU A 612 -13.88 19.53 -8.60
CA GLU A 612 -12.98 18.56 -7.97
C GLU A 612 -12.29 17.68 -9.02
N ARG A 613 -13.03 17.23 -10.04
CA ARG A 613 -12.45 16.49 -11.17
C ARG A 613 -11.42 17.32 -11.93
N TRP A 614 -11.64 18.63 -12.09
CA TRP A 614 -10.68 19.51 -12.73
C TRP A 614 -9.47 19.77 -11.82
N ALA A 615 -9.68 20.15 -10.55
CA ALA A 615 -8.62 20.53 -9.63
C ALA A 615 -7.71 19.34 -9.25
N LEU A 616 -8.31 18.16 -9.04
CA LEU A 616 -7.64 16.93 -8.62
C LEU A 616 -7.27 16.00 -9.80
N ALA A 617 -7.33 16.49 -11.05
CA ALA A 617 -6.95 15.68 -12.20
C ALA A 617 -5.47 15.39 -12.22
N THR A 618 -5.12 14.10 -12.39
CA THR A 618 -3.74 13.62 -12.56
C THR A 618 -3.35 13.54 -14.05
N ASN A 619 -2.14 13.12 -14.34
CA ASN A 619 -1.68 12.93 -15.72
C ASN A 619 -2.47 11.79 -16.41
N GLU A 620 -2.76 10.73 -15.66
CA GLU A 620 -3.52 9.57 -16.12
C GLU A 620 -4.98 9.91 -16.47
N ASP A 621 -5.55 10.94 -15.82
CA ASP A 621 -6.87 11.48 -16.20
C ASP A 621 -6.83 12.31 -17.49
N ARG A 622 -5.74 13.06 -17.70
CA ARG A 622 -5.56 13.97 -18.84
C ARG A 622 -5.09 13.27 -20.11
N LYS A 623 -4.22 12.28 -19.94
CA LYS A 623 -3.67 11.42 -20.99
C LYS A 623 -3.80 9.97 -20.54
N PRO A 624 -5.01 9.40 -20.60
CA PRO A 624 -5.25 8.05 -20.13
C PRO A 624 -4.35 7.04 -20.84
N PRO A 625 -3.61 6.20 -20.09
CA PRO A 625 -2.82 5.11 -20.67
C PRO A 625 -3.68 4.16 -21.51
N ALA A 626 -3.16 3.72 -22.65
CA ALA A 626 -3.91 2.89 -23.61
C ALA A 626 -4.44 1.61 -22.95
N VAL A 627 -3.63 0.93 -22.14
CA VAL A 627 -4.04 -0.28 -21.43
C VAL A 627 -5.24 -0.05 -20.50
N LEU A 628 -5.34 1.10 -19.84
CA LEU A 628 -6.46 1.42 -18.95
C LEU A 628 -7.74 1.69 -19.73
N VAL A 629 -7.62 2.41 -20.84
CA VAL A 629 -8.75 2.70 -21.75
C VAL A 629 -9.28 1.38 -22.32
N ASP A 630 -8.40 0.53 -22.82
CA ASP A 630 -8.76 -0.77 -23.38
C ASP A 630 -9.36 -1.69 -22.31
N ALA A 631 -8.72 -1.82 -21.14
CA ALA A 631 -9.25 -2.59 -20.02
C ALA A 631 -10.66 -2.12 -19.60
N GLY A 632 -10.89 -0.81 -19.55
CA GLY A 632 -12.19 -0.25 -19.23
C GLY A 632 -13.26 -0.55 -20.30
N HIS A 633 -12.93 -0.50 -21.59
CA HIS A 633 -13.84 -0.88 -22.67
C HIS A 633 -14.18 -2.37 -22.61
N ARG A 634 -13.18 -3.23 -22.50
CA ARG A 634 -13.34 -4.68 -22.43
C ARG A 634 -14.13 -5.12 -21.18
N SER A 635 -13.87 -4.51 -20.03
CA SER A 635 -14.64 -4.79 -18.81
C SER A 635 -16.14 -4.53 -19.01
N ARG A 636 -16.50 -3.42 -19.68
CA ARG A 636 -17.91 -3.14 -20.02
C ARG A 636 -18.50 -4.15 -21.01
N ASP A 637 -17.72 -4.57 -21.99
CA ASP A 637 -18.15 -5.57 -22.95
C ASP A 637 -18.34 -6.94 -22.29
N TRP A 638 -17.43 -7.33 -21.40
CA TRP A 638 -17.59 -8.56 -20.60
C TRP A 638 -18.81 -8.47 -19.68
N ALA A 639 -19.03 -7.35 -19.01
CA ALA A 639 -20.22 -7.16 -18.18
C ALA A 639 -21.52 -7.31 -19.00
N ARG A 640 -21.57 -6.78 -20.23
CA ARG A 640 -22.71 -6.97 -21.14
C ARG A 640 -22.89 -8.43 -21.55
N LYS A 641 -21.80 -9.13 -21.90
CA LYS A 641 -21.85 -10.58 -22.24
C LYS A 641 -22.38 -11.41 -21.06
N ILE A 642 -21.94 -11.12 -19.83
CA ILE A 642 -22.40 -11.82 -18.62
C ILE A 642 -23.89 -11.57 -18.35
N ALA A 643 -24.40 -10.37 -18.63
CA ALA A 643 -25.79 -10.01 -18.42
C ALA A 643 -26.76 -10.60 -19.46
N MET A 644 -26.29 -11.10 -20.61
CA MET A 644 -27.10 -11.73 -21.64
C MET A 644 -27.39 -13.20 -21.30
N PRO A 645 -28.63 -13.69 -21.48
CA PRO A 645 -29.00 -15.07 -21.13
C PRO A 645 -28.16 -16.19 -21.78
N ASN A 646 -27.53 -15.94 -22.93
CA ASN A 646 -26.64 -16.85 -23.65
C ASN A 646 -25.30 -16.20 -24.05
N GLY A 647 -24.94 -15.10 -23.42
CA GLY A 647 -23.80 -14.29 -23.86
C GLY A 647 -22.43 -14.95 -23.69
N LEU A 648 -22.31 -15.93 -22.81
CA LEU A 648 -21.07 -16.68 -22.56
C LEU A 648 -20.98 -18.00 -23.38
N THR A 649 -22.08 -18.44 -24.01
CA THR A 649 -22.16 -19.70 -24.77
C THR A 649 -21.99 -19.53 -26.27
N GLN A 650 -21.98 -18.32 -26.79
CA GLN A 650 -21.65 -18.09 -28.20
C GLN A 650 -20.13 -18.23 -28.42
N GLN A 651 -19.68 -19.49 -28.62
CA GLN A 651 -18.55 -19.68 -29.52
C GLN A 651 -19.01 -19.16 -30.90
N PRO A 652 -18.17 -18.46 -31.69
CA PRO A 652 -18.42 -18.36 -33.10
C PRO A 652 -18.45 -19.81 -33.62
N ASP A 653 -19.63 -20.26 -34.03
CA ASP A 653 -19.73 -21.42 -34.89
C ASP A 653 -18.71 -21.19 -36.00
N ALA A 654 -17.67 -22.01 -36.04
CA ALA A 654 -16.86 -22.17 -37.24
C ALA A 654 -17.85 -22.49 -38.34
N ALA A 655 -18.21 -21.46 -39.08
CA ALA A 655 -19.15 -21.53 -40.16
C ALA A 655 -18.75 -22.63 -41.11
N ALA A 656 -19.72 -23.44 -41.39
CA ALA A 656 -19.77 -24.22 -42.59
C ALA A 656 -19.27 -23.42 -43.80
N ALA A 657 -18.17 -23.85 -44.38
CA ALA A 657 -17.97 -24.04 -45.82
C ALA A 657 -16.57 -24.62 -46.06
#